data_f1043c81c9505da2984415d155e708fb
#
_entry.id   f1043c81c9505da2984415d155e708fb
#
_cell.length_a   1.000
_cell.length_b   1.000
_cell.length_c   1.000
_cell.angle_alpha   90.00
_cell.angle_beta   90.00
_cell.angle_gamma   90.00
#
_symmetry.space_group_name_H-M   'P 1'
#
loop_
_entity.id
_entity.type
_entity.pdbx_description
1 polymer ?
#
loop_
_entity_poly.entity_id
_entity_poly.type
_entity_poly.pdbx_seq_one_letter_code
_entity_poly.pdbx_strand_id
1 'polypeptide(L)'
;MKNYRRYILFSFLLLAGVNLFASVYNSGLYFKSHSAPSTERTSLALDENKPFEVENEFTISFQMWVRNSEPDFGSILHLYTNTNQLIRFSFVAGGERLHYPALVFNEGMVTIDSPIEREKWISVSLRMDMKNNSIAVKYAGKDTTIMFPLNGTRRVKALFGHAPEYLADVAPINLKDVKIMQDGKQTREWRLWKHNDNVCLDEIAKSIARVRSPYWLIDDHIKWKQIYKGTLSGRLDVAFNARDALFYLVKPDKVEILDETGTMKKEISVQGGYPAMEFTDHLIFDTLTNRLVSYSLSQKRVSFFSFDTDRWNLVERNKEEPNYYNHARTYNPVDSSFYFFGGYGFYRYRNDLFRMSPFTGEMEMINYEPLLNPRYSSAVAVVGDELYILGGRGNKYGKQELNSYFYTELCAIDLKTRKSRVVWKKKQVEASMLMASSMYFEPSDSSFYAVSLKDGGILWKVSMKDTTWTAVSIPIHNRVIHQDCDFSFYSSPSCNKLFLVMDKILTDRTHDVSIYSINTPLMSQTDIMQVAEDTSVATQMWYWIVAGFLSLLGGGSFLYYRIVEHKKEEPLSVVATDGVKEELVANDNNVENENLESKVEAGDERIPILRPIENYFDRSRSAISLLGTFNVRDKDGNDITSNFTPRLKSLLVLLILYTEKDEKGILTRKVTDMLWSDKDEISARNNRNVTLRKLRVLLEEVGDVEVVSDGGFLKMQWKEKVFCDYRTALHCIELFQRNGSLKDDVFLNQILELLLYGPLLSNTIVDWLDGFKDAYSSLSIDLLRNLLEIEYKKNNHEMVLRITDIMFLHDPLNEEALSAKCLVLFSEGKKGIAKSVYDRFCKEYRESLGENYKVPLSKLCE
;
A
#
# COMPACT_ATOMS: atom_id res chain seq x y z
N MET A 1 -40.71 24.56 -20.28
CA MET A 1 -39.52 25.41 -20.43
C MET A 1 -38.71 25.65 -19.14
N LYS A 2 -39.30 25.62 -17.92
CA LYS A 2 -38.50 25.78 -16.66
C LYS A 2 -37.59 24.57 -16.32
N ASN A 3 -37.97 23.35 -16.71
CA ASN A 3 -37.17 22.17 -16.39
C ASN A 3 -35.97 21.96 -17.34
N TYR A 4 -36.09 22.40 -18.62
CA TYR A 4 -34.95 22.32 -19.57
C TYR A 4 -33.79 23.25 -19.18
N ARG A 5 -34.05 24.42 -18.60
CA ARG A 5 -32.99 25.32 -18.09
C ARG A 5 -32.24 24.74 -16.88
N ARG A 6 -32.89 23.92 -16.05
CA ARG A 6 -32.21 23.22 -14.92
C ARG A 6 -31.27 22.12 -15.41
N TYR A 7 -31.63 21.37 -16.44
CA TYR A 7 -30.75 20.34 -17.00
C TYR A 7 -29.55 20.93 -17.74
N ILE A 8 -29.73 22.04 -18.45
CA ILE A 8 -28.64 22.75 -19.12
C ILE A 8 -27.71 23.39 -18.08
N LEU A 9 -28.22 23.95 -16.98
CA LEU A 9 -27.41 24.50 -15.89
C LEU A 9 -26.63 23.38 -15.15
N PHE A 10 -27.23 22.19 -14.95
CA PHE A 10 -26.60 21.04 -14.34
C PHE A 10 -25.52 20.43 -15.25
N SER A 11 -25.74 20.39 -16.56
CA SER A 11 -24.72 19.98 -17.54
C SER A 11 -23.57 20.98 -17.64
N PHE A 12 -23.83 22.27 -17.51
CA PHE A 12 -22.80 23.32 -17.49
C PHE A 12 -22.00 23.29 -16.18
N LEU A 13 -22.63 22.98 -15.04
CA LEU A 13 -21.96 22.80 -13.75
C LEU A 13 -21.10 21.51 -13.73
N LEU A 14 -21.55 20.44 -14.38
CA LEU A 14 -20.75 19.22 -14.56
C LEU A 14 -19.55 19.45 -15.49
N LEU A 15 -19.73 20.17 -16.59
CA LEU A 15 -18.64 20.55 -17.50
C LEU A 15 -17.68 21.57 -16.88
N ALA A 16 -18.16 22.49 -16.07
CA ALA A 16 -17.34 23.44 -15.31
C ALA A 16 -16.59 22.72 -14.18
N GLY A 17 -17.19 21.71 -13.52
CA GLY A 17 -16.57 20.90 -12.50
C GLY A 17 -15.38 20.09 -13.04
N VAL A 18 -15.51 19.50 -14.22
CA VAL A 18 -14.42 18.74 -14.86
C VAL A 18 -13.24 19.64 -15.24
N ASN A 19 -13.47 20.89 -15.62
CA ASN A 19 -12.39 21.85 -15.92
C ASN A 19 -11.73 22.45 -14.66
N LEU A 20 -12.44 22.52 -13.54
CA LEU A 20 -11.87 22.95 -12.25
C LEU A 20 -10.97 21.85 -11.63
N PHE A 21 -11.32 20.57 -11.81
CA PHE A 21 -10.49 19.47 -11.32
C PHE A 21 -9.10 19.44 -11.98
N ALA A 22 -9.00 19.74 -13.27
CA ALA A 22 -7.73 19.72 -14.00
C ALA A 22 -6.74 20.86 -13.59
N SER A 23 -7.18 21.89 -12.87
CA SER A 23 -6.35 23.03 -12.45
C SER A 23 -5.70 22.83 -11.07
N VAL A 24 -6.22 21.93 -10.24
CA VAL A 24 -5.77 21.72 -8.85
C VAL A 24 -4.70 20.63 -8.75
N TYR A 25 -4.71 19.66 -9.66
CA TYR A 25 -3.77 18.54 -9.67
C TYR A 25 -2.65 18.77 -10.69
N ASN A 26 -1.43 18.44 -10.29
CA ASN A 26 -0.31 18.40 -11.23
C ASN A 26 -0.47 17.15 -12.11
N SER A 27 -0.71 17.33 -13.41
CA SER A 27 -0.98 16.24 -14.34
C SER A 27 -0.14 16.34 -15.60
N GLY A 28 0.06 15.20 -16.26
CA GLY A 28 0.85 15.06 -17.47
C GLY A 28 1.86 13.91 -17.37
N LEU A 29 2.56 13.68 -18.47
CA LEU A 29 3.64 12.71 -18.58
C LEU A 29 4.98 13.41 -18.45
N TYR A 30 5.79 13.03 -17.46
CA TYR A 30 7.18 13.47 -17.31
C TYR A 30 8.08 12.65 -18.24
N PHE A 31 8.86 13.32 -19.09
CA PHE A 31 9.82 12.66 -19.95
C PHE A 31 11.18 12.56 -19.25
N LYS A 32 11.61 11.34 -18.94
CA LYS A 32 13.00 11.06 -18.58
C LYS A 32 13.86 11.39 -19.78
N SER A 33 14.68 12.41 -19.63
CA SER A 33 15.42 13.05 -20.73
C SER A 33 16.78 12.37 -20.97
N HIS A 34 17.65 13.06 -21.68
CA HIS A 34 19.03 12.65 -21.93
C HIS A 34 19.89 12.50 -20.66
N SER A 35 19.48 13.03 -19.52
CA SER A 35 20.15 12.79 -18.23
C SER A 35 19.99 11.34 -17.74
N ALA A 36 18.96 10.63 -18.23
CA ALA A 36 18.75 9.21 -17.94
C ALA A 36 19.47 8.31 -18.99
N PRO A 37 19.83 7.07 -18.60
CA PRO A 37 20.30 6.06 -19.57
C PRO A 37 19.32 5.88 -20.73
N SER A 38 19.82 5.62 -21.92
CA SER A 38 18.98 5.51 -23.15
C SER A 38 17.87 4.45 -23.04
N THR A 39 18.10 3.39 -22.25
CA THR A 39 17.12 2.34 -21.98
C THR A 39 15.95 2.81 -21.12
N GLU A 40 16.13 3.87 -20.34
CA GLU A 40 15.15 4.41 -19.40
C GLU A 40 14.48 5.71 -19.88
N ARG A 41 14.91 6.26 -21.02
CA ARG A 41 14.31 7.47 -21.59
C ARG A 41 12.86 7.24 -21.99
N THR A 42 12.01 8.24 -21.74
CA THR A 42 10.58 8.14 -21.99
C THR A 42 10.25 8.31 -23.48
N SER A 43 9.33 7.50 -23.97
CA SER A 43 8.65 7.72 -25.25
C SER A 43 7.13 7.52 -25.11
N LEU A 44 6.36 8.24 -25.94
CA LEU A 44 4.91 8.12 -26.03
C LEU A 44 4.53 7.86 -27.49
N ALA A 45 4.08 6.65 -27.79
CA ALA A 45 3.58 6.24 -29.09
C ALA A 45 2.05 6.38 -29.14
N LEU A 46 1.56 7.25 -30.01
CA LEU A 46 0.13 7.49 -30.17
C LEU A 46 -0.53 6.40 -31.01
N ASP A 47 -1.80 6.09 -30.75
CA ASP A 47 -2.67 5.14 -31.48
C ASP A 47 -2.02 3.77 -31.70
N GLU A 48 -1.41 3.20 -30.63
CA GLU A 48 -0.63 1.95 -30.68
C GLU A 48 0.48 1.94 -31.75
N ASN A 49 1.04 3.10 -32.03
CA ASN A 49 2.05 3.29 -33.07
C ASN A 49 1.51 3.12 -34.50
N LYS A 50 0.19 3.15 -34.71
CA LYS A 50 -0.46 3.12 -36.04
C LYS A 50 -0.43 4.51 -36.68
N PRO A 51 -0.35 4.61 -37.99
CA PRO A 51 -0.39 5.87 -38.70
C PRO A 51 -1.83 6.42 -38.75
N PHE A 52 -1.96 7.75 -38.68
CA PHE A 52 -3.19 8.49 -38.95
C PHE A 52 -3.36 8.66 -40.49
N GLU A 53 -4.54 8.31 -41.00
CA GLU A 53 -4.89 8.55 -42.41
C GLU A 53 -5.23 10.02 -42.59
N VAL A 54 -4.71 10.64 -43.66
CA VAL A 54 -4.85 12.10 -43.90
C VAL A 54 -5.15 12.36 -45.37
N GLU A 55 -6.07 13.26 -45.65
CA GLU A 55 -6.37 13.68 -47.02
C GLU A 55 -5.69 15.00 -47.38
N ASN A 56 -5.97 16.05 -46.58
CA ASN A 56 -5.55 17.42 -46.88
C ASN A 56 -4.71 18.07 -45.82
N GLU A 57 -5.08 17.82 -44.52
CA GLU A 57 -4.47 18.52 -43.38
C GLU A 57 -4.33 17.58 -42.19
N PHE A 58 -3.17 17.62 -41.55
CA PHE A 58 -2.90 16.96 -40.29
C PHE A 58 -2.38 17.96 -39.26
N THR A 59 -3.03 18.09 -38.12
CA THR A 59 -2.55 18.95 -37.04
C THR A 59 -2.39 18.15 -35.76
N ILE A 60 -1.23 18.27 -35.12
CA ILE A 60 -0.98 17.79 -33.77
C ILE A 60 -0.72 18.98 -32.87
N SER A 61 -1.45 19.06 -31.75
CA SER A 61 -1.28 20.10 -30.74
C SER A 61 -1.16 19.50 -29.35
N PHE A 62 -0.40 20.15 -28.51
CA PHE A 62 -0.15 19.69 -27.13
C PHE A 62 0.29 20.83 -26.23
N GLN A 63 0.22 20.60 -24.91
CA GLN A 63 0.84 21.47 -23.93
C GLN A 63 2.15 20.85 -23.43
N MET A 64 3.17 21.70 -23.29
CA MET A 64 4.51 21.31 -22.88
C MET A 64 5.02 22.24 -21.79
N TRP A 65 5.73 21.66 -20.80
CA TRP A 65 6.46 22.36 -19.73
C TRP A 65 7.90 22.00 -19.82
N VAL A 66 8.80 22.96 -20.01
CA VAL A 66 10.24 22.73 -20.06
C VAL A 66 10.84 22.92 -18.67
N ARG A 67 11.52 21.89 -18.17
CA ARG A 67 12.16 21.91 -16.85
C ARG A 67 13.48 22.69 -16.87
N ASN A 68 13.79 23.36 -15.75
CA ASN A 68 15.01 24.16 -15.59
C ASN A 68 16.18 23.37 -14.95
N SER A 69 15.92 22.15 -14.44
CA SER A 69 16.89 21.32 -13.73
C SER A 69 17.90 20.58 -14.62
N GLU A 70 17.74 20.63 -15.94
CA GLU A 70 18.51 19.87 -16.93
C GLU A 70 18.80 20.75 -18.16
N PRO A 71 19.87 20.45 -18.94
CA PRO A 71 20.11 21.13 -20.20
C PRO A 71 18.93 20.96 -21.18
N ASP A 72 18.51 22.02 -21.82
CA ASP A 72 17.29 22.14 -22.61
C ASP A 72 17.48 21.82 -24.10
N PHE A 73 18.12 20.68 -24.44
CA PHE A 73 18.24 20.20 -25.79
C PHE A 73 17.60 18.82 -25.97
N GLY A 74 17.36 18.42 -27.21
CA GLY A 74 16.85 17.10 -27.56
C GLY A 74 15.54 17.11 -28.31
N SER A 75 15.11 15.91 -28.72
CA SER A 75 13.90 15.71 -29.51
C SER A 75 12.67 15.67 -28.62
N ILE A 76 11.58 16.25 -29.14
CA ILE A 76 10.26 16.33 -28.47
C ILE A 76 9.27 15.45 -29.21
N LEU A 77 9.12 15.68 -30.53
CA LEU A 77 8.12 15.01 -31.36
C LEU A 77 8.74 14.56 -32.67
N HIS A 78 8.44 13.36 -33.09
CA HIS A 78 8.80 12.76 -34.39
C HIS A 78 7.52 12.48 -35.17
N LEU A 79 7.43 13.00 -36.39
CA LEU A 79 6.39 12.71 -37.36
C LEU A 79 6.98 11.94 -38.54
N TYR A 80 6.52 10.73 -38.80
CA TYR A 80 6.92 9.87 -39.87
C TYR A 80 5.82 9.84 -40.95
N THR A 81 6.17 10.10 -42.17
CA THR A 81 5.23 10.03 -43.28
C THR A 81 5.40 8.72 -44.07
N ASN A 82 4.36 8.32 -44.84
CA ASN A 82 4.45 7.20 -45.74
C ASN A 82 5.36 7.45 -46.98
N THR A 83 5.85 8.68 -47.14
CA THR A 83 6.85 9.08 -48.18
C THR A 83 8.27 9.06 -47.63
N ASN A 84 8.53 8.35 -46.50
CA ASN A 84 9.82 8.22 -45.82
C ASN A 84 10.43 9.57 -45.36
N GLN A 85 9.62 10.57 -45.15
CA GLN A 85 10.07 11.83 -44.54
C GLN A 85 9.92 11.76 -43.03
N LEU A 86 10.95 12.26 -42.37
CA LEU A 86 10.95 12.46 -40.91
C LEU A 86 10.99 13.95 -40.59
N ILE A 87 9.99 14.42 -39.87
CA ILE A 87 9.88 15.80 -39.39
C ILE A 87 10.01 15.71 -37.88
N ARG A 88 10.98 16.39 -37.28
CA ARG A 88 11.22 16.41 -35.82
C ARG A 88 11.04 17.82 -35.30
N PHE A 89 10.27 17.96 -34.23
CA PHE A 89 10.27 19.15 -33.40
C PHE A 89 11.25 18.89 -32.26
N SER A 90 12.28 19.74 -32.14
CA SER A 90 13.41 19.54 -31.23
C SER A 90 13.93 20.86 -30.70
N PHE A 91 14.62 20.82 -29.56
CA PHE A 91 15.49 21.90 -29.12
C PHE A 91 16.91 21.62 -29.62
N VAL A 92 17.47 22.54 -30.39
CA VAL A 92 18.78 22.39 -31.03
C VAL A 92 19.75 23.46 -30.55
N ALA A 93 21.04 23.13 -30.54
CA ALA A 93 22.09 24.08 -30.21
C ALA A 93 22.20 25.14 -31.31
N GLY A 94 22.20 26.41 -30.90
CA GLY A 94 22.57 27.57 -31.72
C GLY A 94 23.98 28.07 -31.35
N GLY A 95 24.44 29.14 -32.00
CA GLY A 95 25.70 29.80 -31.62
C GLY A 95 25.66 30.29 -30.16
N GLU A 96 26.82 30.41 -29.52
CA GLU A 96 26.96 30.96 -28.15
C GLU A 96 26.28 30.23 -27.00
N ARG A 97 26.15 28.88 -27.08
CA ARG A 97 25.53 28.02 -26.05
C ARG A 97 24.01 28.22 -25.81
N LEU A 98 23.32 28.92 -26.71
CA LEU A 98 21.87 29.03 -26.65
C LEU A 98 21.21 27.90 -27.40
N HIS A 99 20.08 27.39 -26.92
CA HIS A 99 19.24 26.41 -27.60
C HIS A 99 17.95 27.09 -28.10
N TYR A 100 17.46 26.62 -29.24
CA TYR A 100 16.28 27.16 -29.92
C TYR A 100 15.31 26.03 -30.29
N PRO A 101 13.99 26.27 -30.26
CA PRO A 101 13.04 25.38 -30.88
C PRO A 101 13.25 25.34 -32.38
N ALA A 102 13.22 24.14 -32.98
CA ALA A 102 13.44 23.96 -34.41
C ALA A 102 12.62 22.80 -34.98
N LEU A 103 12.30 22.91 -36.28
CA LEU A 103 11.95 21.79 -37.11
C LEU A 103 13.22 21.24 -37.77
N VAL A 104 13.46 19.94 -37.53
CA VAL A 104 14.59 19.22 -38.12
C VAL A 104 14.06 18.19 -39.14
N PHE A 105 14.59 18.20 -40.33
CA PHE A 105 14.21 17.33 -41.44
C PHE A 105 15.33 16.33 -41.75
N ASN A 106 15.13 15.46 -42.73
CA ASN A 106 16.18 14.57 -43.19
C ASN A 106 17.40 15.36 -43.72
N GLU A 107 17.12 16.46 -44.42
CA GLU A 107 18.13 17.35 -44.98
C GLU A 107 17.91 18.79 -44.50
N GLY A 108 18.54 19.13 -43.34
CA GLY A 108 18.51 20.46 -42.82
C GLY A 108 17.54 20.70 -41.65
N MET A 109 17.52 21.91 -41.16
CA MET A 109 16.66 22.37 -40.08
C MET A 109 16.26 23.82 -40.26
N VAL A 110 15.13 24.19 -39.63
CA VAL A 110 14.66 25.58 -39.55
C VAL A 110 14.40 25.90 -38.08
N THR A 111 15.12 26.89 -37.58
CA THR A 111 14.94 27.40 -36.20
C THR A 111 13.71 28.31 -36.12
N ILE A 112 13.00 28.23 -35.01
CA ILE A 112 11.90 29.14 -34.69
C ILE A 112 12.50 30.28 -33.85
N ASP A 113 12.36 31.50 -34.32
CA ASP A 113 12.90 32.71 -33.64
C ASP A 113 12.05 33.03 -32.39
N SER A 114 12.21 32.20 -31.40
CA SER A 114 11.59 32.33 -30.09
C SER A 114 12.48 31.67 -29.03
N PRO A 115 12.64 32.30 -27.84
CA PRO A 115 13.39 31.68 -26.77
C PRO A 115 12.66 30.42 -26.24
N ILE A 116 13.40 29.52 -25.61
CA ILE A 116 12.81 28.38 -24.93
C ILE A 116 12.18 28.91 -23.61
N GLU A 117 10.87 28.81 -23.54
CA GLU A 117 10.09 29.17 -22.37
C GLU A 117 10.13 28.05 -21.34
N ARG A 118 10.58 28.33 -20.11
CA ARG A 118 10.76 27.33 -19.03
C ARG A 118 9.77 27.57 -17.91
N GLU A 119 9.50 26.50 -17.15
CA GLU A 119 8.71 26.48 -15.89
C GLU A 119 7.31 27.06 -16.03
N LYS A 120 6.72 26.92 -17.23
CA LYS A 120 5.32 27.21 -17.49
C LYS A 120 4.77 26.31 -18.61
N TRP A 121 3.47 26.08 -18.58
CA TRP A 121 2.78 25.36 -19.65
C TRP A 121 2.65 26.26 -20.87
N ILE A 122 3.14 25.80 -22.00
CA ILE A 122 3.02 26.45 -23.30
C ILE A 122 2.30 25.55 -24.27
N SER A 123 1.47 26.13 -25.13
CA SER A 123 0.79 25.41 -26.23
C SER A 123 1.68 25.37 -27.44
N VAL A 124 1.83 24.17 -28.01
CA VAL A 124 2.54 23.92 -29.27
C VAL A 124 1.59 23.30 -30.25
N SER A 125 1.63 23.72 -31.52
CA SER A 125 0.85 23.13 -32.60
C SER A 125 1.69 23.03 -33.87
N LEU A 126 1.69 21.84 -34.50
CA LEU A 126 2.28 21.60 -35.82
C LEU A 126 1.18 21.21 -36.79
N ARG A 127 1.02 21.99 -37.84
CA ARG A 127 0.04 21.76 -38.91
C ARG A 127 0.75 21.46 -40.20
N MET A 128 0.49 20.31 -40.78
CA MET A 128 0.95 19.87 -42.07
C MET A 128 -0.19 20.09 -43.09
N ASP A 129 0.03 20.91 -44.12
CA ASP A 129 -0.92 21.20 -45.20
C ASP A 129 -0.39 20.54 -46.46
N MET A 130 -1.02 19.43 -46.87
CA MET A 130 -0.63 18.63 -48.02
C MET A 130 -1.00 19.33 -49.35
N LYS A 131 -2.01 20.18 -49.38
CA LYS A 131 -2.41 20.92 -50.54
C LYS A 131 -1.38 22.02 -50.88
N ASN A 132 -0.94 22.74 -49.88
CA ASN A 132 -0.06 23.89 -50.04
C ASN A 132 1.42 23.52 -49.82
N ASN A 133 1.73 22.25 -49.56
CA ASN A 133 3.11 21.77 -49.31
C ASN A 133 3.79 22.64 -48.23
N SER A 134 3.13 22.82 -47.10
CA SER A 134 3.66 23.65 -46.02
C SER A 134 3.47 23.03 -44.67
N ILE A 135 4.36 23.40 -43.73
CA ILE A 135 4.27 23.06 -42.32
C ILE A 135 4.23 24.36 -41.55
N ALA A 136 3.19 24.57 -40.78
CA ALA A 136 3.04 25.68 -39.85
C ALA A 136 3.30 25.21 -38.42
N VAL A 137 4.16 25.92 -37.70
CA VAL A 137 4.42 25.69 -36.27
C VAL A 137 3.98 26.89 -35.47
N LYS A 138 3.16 26.65 -34.47
CA LYS A 138 2.83 27.67 -33.48
C LYS A 138 3.52 27.30 -32.18
N TYR A 139 4.40 28.18 -31.70
CA TYR A 139 5.18 28.01 -30.47
C TYR A 139 5.20 29.30 -29.66
N ALA A 140 4.85 29.27 -28.38
CA ALA A 140 4.84 30.44 -27.47
C ALA A 140 4.17 31.69 -28.09
N GLY A 141 3.09 31.52 -28.85
CA GLY A 141 2.35 32.64 -29.50
C GLY A 141 2.91 33.12 -30.83
N LYS A 142 4.07 32.62 -31.27
CA LYS A 142 4.63 32.88 -32.59
C LYS A 142 4.22 31.82 -33.59
N ASP A 143 3.87 32.23 -34.82
CA ASP A 143 3.53 31.36 -35.93
C ASP A 143 4.66 31.42 -36.98
N THR A 144 5.21 30.25 -37.33
CA THR A 144 6.24 30.10 -38.37
C THR A 144 5.74 29.11 -39.43
N THR A 145 5.69 29.50 -40.68
CA THR A 145 5.28 28.63 -41.81
C THR A 145 6.48 28.38 -42.72
N ILE A 146 6.67 27.12 -43.10
CA ILE A 146 7.79 26.64 -43.90
C ILE A 146 7.20 25.88 -45.09
N MET A 147 7.72 26.16 -46.30
CA MET A 147 7.42 25.37 -47.48
C MET A 147 8.18 24.05 -47.37
N PHE A 148 7.48 22.94 -47.42
CA PHE A 148 8.05 21.62 -47.30
C PHE A 148 7.26 20.62 -48.18
N PRO A 149 7.93 19.80 -49.00
CA PRO A 149 7.24 18.90 -49.94
C PRO A 149 6.50 17.79 -49.22
N LEU A 150 5.18 17.87 -49.20
CA LEU A 150 4.30 16.89 -48.56
C LEU A 150 3.49 16.08 -49.57
N ASN A 151 3.81 16.24 -50.88
CA ASN A 151 3.12 15.53 -51.95
C ASN A 151 3.14 14.02 -51.77
N GLY A 152 1.97 13.36 -51.85
CA GLY A 152 1.85 11.92 -51.71
C GLY A 152 1.73 11.46 -50.22
N THR A 153 1.84 12.38 -49.26
CA THR A 153 1.62 12.03 -47.85
C THR A 153 0.14 11.74 -47.64
N ARG A 154 -0.16 10.51 -47.20
CA ARG A 154 -1.51 10.05 -46.86
C ARG A 154 -1.55 9.43 -45.48
N ARG A 155 -0.40 9.22 -44.87
CA ARG A 155 -0.28 8.61 -43.54
C ARG A 155 0.77 9.34 -42.73
N VAL A 156 0.44 9.67 -41.50
CA VAL A 156 1.36 10.33 -40.55
C VAL A 156 1.35 9.55 -39.24
N LYS A 157 2.52 9.15 -38.77
CA LYS A 157 2.72 8.50 -37.48
C LYS A 157 3.42 9.47 -36.55
N ALA A 158 2.97 9.57 -35.30
CA ALA A 158 3.51 10.48 -34.30
C ALA A 158 4.10 9.72 -33.10
N LEU A 159 5.30 10.10 -32.70
CA LEU A 159 6.02 9.57 -31.55
C LEU A 159 6.67 10.72 -30.76
N PHE A 160 6.40 10.81 -29.46
CA PHE A 160 7.09 11.78 -28.61
C PHE A 160 8.29 11.15 -27.90
N GLY A 161 9.34 11.94 -27.68
CA GLY A 161 10.52 11.60 -26.90
C GLY A 161 11.49 10.62 -27.56
N HIS A 162 11.85 9.52 -26.88
CA HIS A 162 12.87 8.59 -27.37
C HIS A 162 12.41 7.78 -28.59
N ALA A 163 13.14 7.88 -29.67
CA ALA A 163 12.96 7.06 -30.87
C ALA A 163 14.09 6.01 -30.95
N PRO A 164 13.77 4.70 -30.91
CA PRO A 164 14.80 3.63 -30.90
C PRO A 164 15.73 3.62 -32.11
N GLU A 165 15.23 4.13 -33.23
CA GLU A 165 15.94 4.16 -34.51
C GLU A 165 17.02 5.27 -34.59
N TYR A 166 16.96 6.22 -33.63
CA TYR A 166 17.89 7.33 -33.52
C TYR A 166 18.41 7.45 -32.11
N LEU A 167 19.71 7.53 -31.94
CA LEU A 167 20.36 7.86 -30.63
C LEU A 167 20.11 9.30 -30.20
N ALA A 168 18.96 9.87 -30.58
CA ALA A 168 18.65 11.25 -30.31
C ALA A 168 18.37 11.46 -28.80
N ASP A 169 18.92 12.53 -28.27
CA ASP A 169 18.62 13.00 -26.93
C ASP A 169 17.15 13.42 -26.82
N VAL A 170 16.58 13.22 -25.66
CA VAL A 170 15.20 13.58 -25.32
C VAL A 170 15.23 14.89 -24.53
N ALA A 171 14.40 15.85 -24.93
CA ALA A 171 14.29 17.14 -24.23
C ALA A 171 13.66 16.96 -22.84
N PRO A 172 14.09 17.76 -21.84
CA PRO A 172 13.57 17.70 -20.47
C PRO A 172 12.20 18.37 -20.34
N ILE A 173 11.15 17.68 -20.79
CA ILE A 173 9.79 18.20 -20.85
C ILE A 173 8.82 17.38 -20.02
N ASN A 174 7.69 18.03 -19.63
CA ASN A 174 6.45 17.38 -19.27
C ASN A 174 5.43 17.66 -20.36
N LEU A 175 4.55 16.70 -20.64
CA LEU A 175 3.60 16.74 -21.75
C LEU A 175 2.17 16.47 -21.28
N LYS A 176 1.18 17.22 -21.78
CA LYS A 176 -0.24 16.95 -21.59
C LYS A 176 -1.08 17.44 -22.74
N ASP A 177 -2.38 17.11 -22.74
CA ASP A 177 -3.42 17.59 -23.65
C ASP A 177 -3.03 17.43 -25.14
N VAL A 178 -2.61 16.22 -25.52
CA VAL A 178 -2.27 15.90 -26.90
C VAL A 178 -3.53 15.71 -27.74
N LYS A 179 -3.67 16.49 -28.79
CA LYS A 179 -4.84 16.47 -29.70
C LYS A 179 -4.40 16.24 -31.13
N ILE A 180 -5.16 15.43 -31.86
CA ILE A 180 -5.00 15.23 -33.31
C ILE A 180 -6.24 15.76 -34.02
N MET A 181 -6.00 16.58 -35.02
CA MET A 181 -7.00 17.00 -35.99
C MET A 181 -6.64 16.48 -37.38
N GLN A 182 -7.61 15.92 -38.08
CA GLN A 182 -7.50 15.42 -39.45
C GLN A 182 -8.59 16.15 -40.26
N ASP A 183 -8.15 16.83 -41.31
CA ASP A 183 -9.04 17.59 -42.22
C ASP A 183 -10.03 18.53 -41.48
N GLY A 184 -9.53 19.26 -40.50
CA GLY A 184 -10.28 20.21 -39.68
C GLY A 184 -11.14 19.63 -38.58
N LYS A 185 -11.20 18.29 -38.42
CA LYS A 185 -11.96 17.60 -37.38
C LYS A 185 -11.01 17.02 -36.31
N GLN A 186 -11.31 17.27 -35.02
CA GLN A 186 -10.61 16.65 -33.92
C GLN A 186 -10.99 15.16 -33.85
N THR A 187 -10.02 14.26 -33.98
CA THR A 187 -10.25 12.81 -34.01
C THR A 187 -9.68 12.08 -32.80
N ARG A 188 -8.71 12.70 -32.10
CA ARG A 188 -8.12 12.14 -30.89
C ARG A 188 -7.83 13.22 -29.86
N GLU A 189 -7.90 12.84 -28.56
CA GLU A 189 -7.50 13.67 -27.44
C GLU A 189 -6.97 12.82 -26.27
N TRP A 190 -5.67 12.84 -26.02
CA TRP A 190 -5.03 12.24 -24.85
C TRP A 190 -4.69 13.37 -23.85
N ARG A 191 -5.42 13.45 -22.75
CA ARG A 191 -5.12 14.44 -21.69
C ARG A 191 -3.88 14.11 -20.89
N LEU A 192 -3.47 12.82 -20.84
CA LEU A 192 -2.32 12.30 -20.11
C LEU A 192 -2.39 12.51 -18.59
N TRP A 193 -3.57 12.38 -18.02
CA TRP A 193 -3.79 12.47 -16.57
C TRP A 193 -4.35 11.16 -15.99
N LYS A 194 -5.17 10.42 -16.71
CA LYS A 194 -5.60 9.06 -16.36
C LYS A 194 -4.81 8.04 -17.15
N HIS A 195 -4.44 6.96 -16.51
CA HIS A 195 -3.62 5.93 -17.12
C HIS A 195 -3.80 4.56 -16.47
N ASN A 196 -3.40 3.51 -17.18
CA ASN A 196 -3.21 2.16 -16.66
C ASN A 196 -1.73 1.80 -16.86
N ASP A 197 -0.88 2.13 -15.88
CA ASP A 197 0.58 2.00 -15.93
C ASP A 197 1.21 2.63 -17.17
N ASN A 198 1.49 1.84 -18.20
CA ASN A 198 2.13 2.29 -19.44
C ASN A 198 1.16 2.61 -20.59
N VAL A 199 -0.13 2.73 -20.27
CA VAL A 199 -1.20 2.92 -21.26
C VAL A 199 -2.08 4.10 -20.88
N CYS A 200 -2.39 4.96 -21.85
CA CYS A 200 -3.37 6.04 -21.73
C CYS A 200 -4.37 5.95 -22.89
N LEU A 201 -5.66 6.09 -22.60
CA LEU A 201 -6.74 6.06 -23.59
C LEU A 201 -7.07 7.46 -24.08
N ASP A 202 -7.29 7.60 -25.37
CA ASP A 202 -7.87 8.79 -25.99
C ASP A 202 -9.36 8.97 -25.58
N GLU A 203 -9.78 10.19 -25.32
CA GLU A 203 -11.13 10.47 -24.83
C GLU A 203 -12.21 10.37 -25.93
N ILE A 204 -11.82 10.46 -27.22
CA ILE A 204 -12.75 10.49 -28.35
C ILE A 204 -12.99 9.09 -28.91
N ALA A 205 -11.93 8.40 -29.34
CA ALA A 205 -12.04 7.11 -30.03
C ALA A 205 -11.60 5.92 -29.15
N LYS A 206 -11.22 6.18 -27.87
CA LYS A 206 -10.70 5.17 -26.93
C LYS A 206 -9.46 4.42 -27.46
N SER A 207 -8.72 5.02 -28.36
CA SER A 207 -7.47 4.45 -28.87
C SER A 207 -6.36 4.54 -27.82
N ILE A 208 -5.42 3.62 -27.92
CA ILE A 208 -4.37 3.45 -26.92
C ILE A 208 -3.13 4.27 -27.31
N ALA A 209 -2.63 5.09 -26.40
CA ALA A 209 -1.25 5.57 -26.42
C ALA A 209 -0.39 4.74 -25.47
N ARG A 210 0.78 4.25 -25.94
CA ARG A 210 1.74 3.48 -25.15
C ARG A 210 2.91 4.33 -24.72
N VAL A 211 3.26 4.23 -23.46
CA VAL A 211 4.40 4.92 -22.87
C VAL A 211 5.47 3.91 -22.49
N ARG A 212 6.71 4.18 -22.91
CA ARG A 212 7.89 3.49 -22.41
C ARG A 212 8.49 4.29 -21.25
N SER A 213 8.87 3.61 -20.18
CA SER A 213 9.44 4.23 -18.97
C SER A 213 8.59 5.38 -18.41
N PRO A 214 7.28 5.16 -18.14
CA PRO A 214 6.37 6.20 -17.74
C PRO A 214 6.74 6.82 -16.39
N TYR A 215 6.50 8.12 -16.26
CA TYR A 215 6.39 8.82 -15.00
C TYR A 215 5.21 9.80 -15.10
N TRP A 216 4.09 9.43 -14.51
CA TRP A 216 2.89 10.24 -14.54
C TRP A 216 2.92 11.24 -13.38
N LEU A 217 2.79 12.54 -13.66
CA LEU A 217 2.81 13.58 -12.62
C LEU A 217 1.65 13.45 -11.64
N ILE A 218 0.53 12.90 -12.10
CA ILE A 218 -0.64 12.65 -11.24
C ILE A 218 -0.35 11.59 -10.17
N ASP A 219 0.61 10.69 -10.43
CA ASP A 219 0.99 9.66 -9.46
C ASP A 219 1.57 10.24 -8.17
N ASP A 220 2.15 11.44 -8.20
CA ASP A 220 2.64 12.12 -7.01
C ASP A 220 1.52 12.45 -6.01
N HIS A 221 0.23 12.32 -6.40
CA HIS A 221 -0.95 12.47 -5.56
C HIS A 221 -1.48 11.15 -4.97
N ILE A 222 -0.90 9.99 -5.37
CA ILE A 222 -1.26 8.65 -4.87
C ILE A 222 -0.06 7.80 -4.49
N LYS A 223 1.14 8.11 -5.02
CA LYS A 223 2.39 7.36 -4.77
C LYS A 223 3.32 8.17 -3.89
N TRP A 224 3.83 7.51 -2.86
CA TRP A 224 4.89 8.06 -2.05
C TRP A 224 6.18 8.17 -2.86
N LYS A 225 6.76 9.36 -2.92
CA LYS A 225 8.04 9.63 -3.54
C LYS A 225 9.12 9.69 -2.46
N GLN A 226 10.13 8.84 -2.55
CA GLN A 226 11.29 8.91 -1.66
C GLN A 226 12.12 10.14 -2.02
N ILE A 227 12.25 11.08 -1.07
CA ILE A 227 13.02 12.32 -1.25
C ILE A 227 14.37 12.27 -0.54
N TYR A 228 14.51 11.41 0.48
CA TYR A 228 15.77 11.22 1.19
C TYR A 228 15.92 9.75 1.61
N LYS A 229 17.16 9.26 1.57
CA LYS A 229 17.57 8.00 2.17
C LYS A 229 19.00 8.12 2.65
N GLY A 230 19.24 7.73 3.89
CA GLY A 230 20.58 7.74 4.48
C GLY A 230 20.71 6.75 5.62
N THR A 231 21.86 6.07 5.69
CA THR A 231 22.22 5.25 6.82
C THR A 231 23.15 6.04 7.71
N LEU A 232 22.80 6.19 8.98
CA LEU A 232 23.44 7.10 9.91
C LEU A 232 23.95 6.30 11.12
N SER A 233 25.21 6.52 11.49
CA SER A 233 25.82 5.88 12.66
C SER A 233 25.54 6.67 13.93
N GLY A 234 25.28 5.96 15.02
CA GLY A 234 24.95 6.56 16.30
C GLY A 234 23.48 6.95 16.41
N ARG A 235 23.14 7.72 17.44
CA ARG A 235 21.79 8.19 17.68
C ARG A 235 21.43 9.28 16.70
N LEU A 236 20.28 9.14 16.07
CA LEU A 236 19.72 10.12 15.18
C LEU A 236 18.24 10.29 15.49
N ASP A 237 17.71 11.47 15.26
CA ASP A 237 16.28 11.68 15.10
C ASP A 237 16.01 12.78 14.07
N VAL A 238 14.77 12.81 13.56
CA VAL A 238 14.34 13.74 12.52
C VAL A 238 13.20 14.59 13.05
N ALA A 239 13.41 15.92 13.09
CA ALA A 239 12.36 16.88 13.34
C ALA A 239 11.93 17.55 12.04
N PHE A 240 10.68 18.01 11.99
CA PHE A 240 10.13 18.68 10.82
C PHE A 240 9.53 20.04 11.19
N ASN A 241 9.97 21.09 10.50
CA ASN A 241 9.37 22.42 10.56
C ASN A 241 8.27 22.54 9.51
N ALA A 242 7.03 22.44 9.93
CA ALA A 242 5.88 22.49 9.04
C ALA A 242 5.65 23.84 8.35
N ARG A 243 6.13 24.95 8.97
CA ARG A 243 6.01 26.31 8.44
C ARG A 243 6.90 26.51 7.21
N ASP A 244 8.18 26.13 7.34
CA ASP A 244 9.21 26.38 6.34
C ASP A 244 9.51 25.14 5.48
N ALA A 245 8.81 24.01 5.72
CA ALA A 245 8.99 22.71 5.06
C ALA A 245 10.45 22.20 5.10
N LEU A 246 11.08 22.28 6.28
CA LEU A 246 12.47 21.89 6.50
C LEU A 246 12.57 20.68 7.43
N PHE A 247 13.43 19.72 7.08
CA PHE A 247 13.79 18.60 7.93
C PHE A 247 15.12 18.89 8.64
N TYR A 248 15.17 18.54 9.93
CA TYR A 248 16.35 18.64 10.76
C TYR A 248 16.78 17.23 11.18
N LEU A 249 17.88 16.75 10.60
CA LEU A 249 18.50 15.48 10.96
C LEU A 249 19.52 15.75 12.05
N VAL A 250 19.16 15.37 13.28
CA VAL A 250 19.97 15.67 14.47
C VAL A 250 20.86 14.48 14.78
N LYS A 251 22.16 14.69 14.66
CA LYS A 251 23.24 13.74 14.98
C LYS A 251 23.95 14.19 16.27
N PRO A 252 24.78 13.35 16.87
CA PRO A 252 25.47 13.69 18.10
C PRO A 252 26.36 14.94 18.00
N ASP A 253 26.96 15.17 16.83
CA ASP A 253 27.95 16.20 16.56
C ASP A 253 27.47 17.32 15.63
N LYS A 254 26.34 17.11 14.94
CA LYS A 254 25.83 18.07 13.95
C LYS A 254 24.32 17.98 13.72
N VAL A 255 23.77 19.04 13.17
CA VAL A 255 22.39 19.12 12.67
C VAL A 255 22.45 19.40 11.17
N GLU A 256 21.90 18.49 10.36
CA GLU A 256 21.75 18.65 8.92
C GLU A 256 20.34 19.15 8.61
N ILE A 257 20.22 20.17 7.75
CA ILE A 257 18.94 20.78 7.37
C ILE A 257 18.67 20.48 5.90
N LEU A 258 17.57 19.78 5.62
CA LEU A 258 17.11 19.46 4.26
C LEU A 258 15.84 20.23 3.94
N ASP A 259 15.64 20.56 2.65
CA ASP A 259 14.37 21.12 2.18
C ASP A 259 13.32 20.03 1.87
N GLU A 260 12.15 20.44 1.38
CA GLU A 260 11.03 19.59 1.03
C GLU A 260 11.29 18.65 -0.16
N THR A 261 12.43 18.78 -0.81
CA THR A 261 12.92 17.89 -1.88
C THR A 261 13.96 16.90 -1.40
N GLY A 262 14.39 17.00 -0.13
CA GLY A 262 15.47 16.20 0.45
C GLY A 262 16.87 16.75 0.14
N THR A 263 16.96 17.97 -0.43
CA THR A 263 18.25 18.60 -0.75
C THR A 263 18.84 19.28 0.48
N MET A 264 20.15 19.05 0.73
CA MET A 264 20.87 19.66 1.83
C MET A 264 20.96 21.17 1.64
N LYS A 265 20.48 21.94 2.62
CA LYS A 265 20.57 23.41 2.66
C LYS A 265 21.69 23.90 3.57
N LYS A 266 21.84 23.29 4.74
CA LYS A 266 22.81 23.76 5.76
C LYS A 266 23.21 22.60 6.65
N GLU A 267 24.44 22.65 7.14
CA GLU A 267 24.96 21.81 8.21
C GLU A 267 25.43 22.71 9.35
N ILE A 268 25.14 22.32 10.60
CA ILE A 268 25.47 23.06 11.81
C ILE A 268 26.21 22.09 12.75
N SER A 269 27.43 22.44 13.15
CA SER A 269 28.18 21.66 14.13
C SER A 269 27.71 21.97 15.55
N VAL A 270 27.40 20.93 16.33
CA VAL A 270 26.95 21.08 17.73
C VAL A 270 28.12 21.45 18.63
N GLN A 271 28.03 22.61 19.26
CA GLN A 271 29.13 23.17 20.11
C GLN A 271 29.06 22.66 21.57
N GLY A 272 28.13 21.81 21.91
CA GLY A 272 28.00 21.15 23.21
C GLY A 272 26.59 21.06 23.76
N GLY A 273 26.48 20.47 24.97
CA GLY A 273 25.20 20.04 25.54
C GLY A 273 24.68 18.77 24.90
N TYR A 274 23.52 18.30 25.34
CA TYR A 274 22.95 17.05 24.87
C TYR A 274 21.43 17.19 24.68
N PRO A 275 20.84 16.50 23.69
CA PRO A 275 19.39 16.30 23.64
C PRO A 275 18.93 15.46 24.84
N ALA A 276 17.71 15.69 25.33
CA ALA A 276 17.12 14.95 26.45
C ALA A 276 16.76 13.51 26.11
N MET A 277 16.95 13.11 24.88
CA MET A 277 16.49 11.85 24.31
C MET A 277 17.23 10.64 24.84
N GLU A 278 16.53 9.59 25.09
CA GLU A 278 16.97 8.23 25.13
C GLU A 278 16.39 7.44 23.94
N PHE A 279 16.64 6.16 23.83
CA PHE A 279 16.53 5.28 22.67
C PHE A 279 15.22 5.38 21.85
N THR A 280 14.15 5.97 22.36
CA THR A 280 12.83 6.04 21.71
C THR A 280 12.10 7.37 21.91
N ASP A 281 12.79 8.32 22.48
CA ASP A 281 12.25 9.66 22.56
C ASP A 281 12.56 10.42 21.28
N HIS A 282 11.71 11.36 20.92
CA HIS A 282 11.75 12.01 19.63
C HIS A 282 12.08 13.48 19.73
N LEU A 283 12.50 14.03 18.61
CA LEU A 283 12.66 15.44 18.38
C LEU A 283 11.38 16.03 17.77
N ILE A 284 11.10 17.24 18.13
CA ILE A 284 10.09 18.08 17.49
C ILE A 284 10.69 19.43 17.18
N PHE A 285 10.17 20.07 16.13
CA PHE A 285 10.48 21.46 15.82
C PHE A 285 9.32 22.33 16.32
N ASP A 286 9.62 23.22 17.24
CA ASP A 286 8.64 24.21 17.69
C ASP A 286 8.70 25.45 16.79
N THR A 287 7.67 25.63 15.98
CA THR A 287 7.56 26.75 15.02
C THR A 287 7.30 28.10 15.70
N LEU A 288 6.83 28.12 16.94
CA LEU A 288 6.58 29.36 17.68
C LEU A 288 7.87 29.96 18.24
N THR A 289 8.68 29.12 18.88
CA THR A 289 9.96 29.57 19.46
C THR A 289 11.14 29.39 18.52
N ASN A 290 10.91 28.82 17.33
CA ASN A 290 11.91 28.52 16.31
C ASN A 290 13.10 27.70 16.85
N ARG A 291 12.81 26.62 17.60
CA ARG A 291 13.80 25.78 18.26
C ARG A 291 13.56 24.31 18.00
N LEU A 292 14.64 23.52 18.01
CA LEU A 292 14.54 22.08 18.18
C LEU A 292 14.31 21.75 19.65
N VAL A 293 13.35 20.90 19.90
CA VAL A 293 12.95 20.45 21.24
C VAL A 293 13.12 18.94 21.30
N SER A 294 14.01 18.50 22.17
CA SER A 294 14.17 17.08 22.51
C SER A 294 13.52 16.81 23.86
N TYR A 295 12.85 15.68 23.99
CA TYR A 295 12.15 15.33 25.22
C TYR A 295 12.34 13.86 25.60
N SER A 296 12.16 13.52 26.87
CA SER A 296 12.01 12.19 27.41
C SER A 296 10.76 12.13 28.28
N LEU A 297 9.78 11.32 27.87
CA LEU A 297 8.55 11.10 28.66
C LEU A 297 8.84 10.33 29.94
N SER A 298 9.76 9.37 29.91
CA SER A 298 10.13 8.54 31.06
C SER A 298 10.77 9.37 32.15
N GLN A 299 11.68 10.28 31.77
CA GLN A 299 12.41 11.14 32.71
C GLN A 299 11.71 12.47 32.99
N LYS A 300 10.67 12.82 32.24
CA LYS A 300 9.99 14.14 32.24
C LYS A 300 10.99 15.29 32.05
N ARG A 301 11.92 15.13 31.11
CA ARG A 301 12.98 16.07 30.80
C ARG A 301 12.84 16.61 29.40
N VAL A 302 13.25 17.86 29.22
CA VAL A 302 13.24 18.57 27.94
C VAL A 302 14.58 19.24 27.73
N SER A 303 15.08 19.22 26.52
CA SER A 303 16.27 19.96 26.09
C SER A 303 15.98 20.77 24.84
N PHE A 304 16.51 21.97 24.77
CA PHE A 304 16.33 22.89 23.66
C PHE A 304 17.65 23.13 22.96
N PHE A 305 17.62 23.12 21.62
CA PHE A 305 18.75 23.53 20.79
C PHE A 305 18.61 25.00 20.41
N SER A 306 19.62 25.79 20.72
CA SER A 306 19.72 27.22 20.31
C SER A 306 20.50 27.33 19.02
N PHE A 307 19.88 27.83 17.96
CA PHE A 307 20.53 28.15 16.69
C PHE A 307 21.46 29.37 16.74
N ASP A 308 21.39 30.16 17.84
CA ASP A 308 22.29 31.32 18.05
C ASP A 308 23.65 30.88 18.61
N THR A 309 23.66 29.82 19.40
CA THR A 309 24.87 29.32 20.07
C THR A 309 25.29 27.93 19.60
N ASP A 310 24.49 27.30 18.74
CA ASP A 310 24.67 25.94 18.22
C ASP A 310 24.85 24.90 19.33
N ARG A 311 24.08 25.05 20.45
CA ARG A 311 24.21 24.22 21.63
C ARG A 311 22.87 23.77 22.18
N TRP A 312 22.89 22.56 22.77
CA TRP A 312 21.83 22.08 23.63
C TRP A 312 21.98 22.68 25.04
N ASN A 313 20.85 22.90 25.73
CA ASN A 313 20.86 23.47 27.08
C ASN A 313 21.11 22.43 28.18
N LEU A 314 21.01 21.12 27.90
CA LEU A 314 21.22 20.04 28.87
C LEU A 314 22.71 19.71 28.98
N VAL A 315 23.22 19.62 30.22
CA VAL A 315 24.64 19.41 30.52
C VAL A 315 24.97 17.97 30.85
N GLU A 316 24.00 17.21 31.38
CA GLU A 316 24.19 15.82 31.81
C GLU A 316 23.22 14.85 31.14
N ARG A 317 23.68 13.64 30.83
CA ARG A 317 22.84 12.53 30.38
C ARG A 317 22.52 11.62 31.58
N ASN A 318 21.22 11.36 31.81
CA ASN A 318 20.78 10.28 32.67
C ASN A 318 20.50 9.03 31.82
N LYS A 319 20.85 7.87 32.38
CA LYS A 319 20.53 6.57 31.78
C LYS A 319 19.33 6.01 32.52
N GLU A 320 18.16 6.14 31.92
CA GLU A 320 16.95 5.40 32.35
C GLU A 320 16.41 4.60 31.20
N GLU A 321 15.78 3.47 31.49
CA GLU A 321 15.18 2.67 30.45
C GLU A 321 13.84 3.31 30.02
N PRO A 322 13.58 3.43 28.70
CA PRO A 322 12.40 4.09 28.20
C PRO A 322 11.13 3.29 28.43
N ASN A 323 10.07 4.01 28.84
CA ASN A 323 8.77 3.45 29.19
C ASN A 323 7.66 3.70 28.17
N TYR A 324 7.95 4.47 27.10
CA TYR A 324 6.93 5.01 26.20
C TYR A 324 7.32 4.82 24.72
N TYR A 325 7.73 3.61 24.34
CA TYR A 325 7.99 3.28 22.94
C TYR A 325 6.74 3.50 22.08
N ASN A 326 6.91 4.04 20.88
CA ASN A 326 5.85 4.23 19.90
C ASN A 326 4.60 4.92 20.47
N HIS A 327 4.82 5.92 21.35
CA HIS A 327 3.76 6.82 21.80
C HIS A 327 3.31 7.73 20.64
N ALA A 328 2.04 8.12 20.67
CA ALA A 328 1.49 9.07 19.72
C ALA A 328 1.79 10.50 20.16
N ARG A 329 1.96 11.45 19.22
CA ARG A 329 2.29 12.84 19.50
C ARG A 329 1.65 13.82 18.53
N THR A 330 1.27 14.99 19.03
CA THR A 330 0.70 16.08 18.22
C THR A 330 0.90 17.44 18.89
N TYR A 331 0.81 18.50 18.09
CA TYR A 331 0.81 19.87 18.56
C TYR A 331 -0.62 20.42 18.62
N ASN A 332 -0.95 21.12 19.70
CA ASN A 332 -2.22 21.83 19.84
C ASN A 332 -1.99 23.34 19.65
N PRO A 333 -2.48 23.94 18.54
CA PRO A 333 -2.31 25.37 18.30
C PRO A 333 -3.16 26.26 19.22
N VAL A 334 -4.19 25.71 19.88
CA VAL A 334 -5.09 26.48 20.77
C VAL A 334 -4.39 26.89 22.05
N ASP A 335 -3.64 25.97 22.68
CA ASP A 335 -2.91 26.20 23.92
C ASP A 335 -1.38 26.20 23.76
N SER A 336 -0.92 26.13 22.51
CA SER A 336 0.51 26.14 22.16
C SER A 336 1.31 25.07 22.88
N SER A 337 0.75 23.87 23.04
CA SER A 337 1.38 22.75 23.76
C SER A 337 1.47 21.49 22.91
N PHE A 338 2.43 20.63 23.21
CA PHE A 338 2.52 19.29 22.66
C PHE A 338 1.80 18.28 23.56
N TYR A 339 1.12 17.34 22.92
CA TYR A 339 0.40 16.26 23.60
C TYR A 339 0.97 14.91 23.17
N PHE A 340 1.15 14.01 24.14
CA PHE A 340 1.66 12.66 23.95
C PHE A 340 0.70 11.66 24.57
N PHE A 341 0.41 10.59 23.84
CA PHE A 341 -0.56 9.60 24.32
C PHE A 341 -0.05 8.18 24.17
N GLY A 342 -0.27 7.36 25.20
CA GLY A 342 -0.04 5.93 25.19
C GLY A 342 1.43 5.55 25.10
N GLY A 343 1.74 4.44 24.38
CA GLY A 343 3.08 3.89 24.25
C GLY A 343 3.23 2.54 24.93
N TYR A 344 4.44 1.99 24.87
CA TYR A 344 4.79 0.68 25.41
C TYR A 344 6.15 0.75 26.12
N GLY A 345 6.30 0.06 27.24
CA GLY A 345 7.58 -0.09 27.93
C GLY A 345 7.44 -0.89 29.23
N PHE A 346 8.52 -1.56 29.65
CA PHE A 346 8.53 -2.46 30.82
C PHE A 346 7.35 -3.44 30.87
N TYR A 347 7.15 -4.15 29.75
CA TYR A 347 6.09 -5.15 29.59
C TYR A 347 4.67 -4.62 29.79
N ARG A 348 4.47 -3.28 29.58
CA ARG A 348 3.17 -2.63 29.76
C ARG A 348 2.81 -1.75 28.57
N TYR A 349 1.57 -1.87 28.11
CA TYR A 349 0.90 -0.88 27.29
C TYR A 349 0.44 0.28 28.15
N ARG A 350 0.52 1.51 27.63
CA ARG A 350 0.20 2.74 28.35
C ARG A 350 -1.05 3.42 27.75
N ASN A 351 -1.73 4.19 28.60
CA ASN A 351 -2.82 5.11 28.24
C ASN A 351 -2.63 6.48 28.88
N ASP A 352 -1.42 6.75 29.31
CA ASP A 352 -1.06 8.03 29.90
C ASP A 352 -1.17 9.16 28.85
N LEU A 353 -1.67 10.32 29.27
CA LEU A 353 -1.71 11.53 28.46
C LEU A 353 -0.79 12.57 29.09
N PHE A 354 0.21 13.02 28.31
CA PHE A 354 1.12 14.09 28.73
C PHE A 354 0.88 15.35 27.91
N ARG A 355 1.05 16.49 28.57
CA ARG A 355 1.14 17.81 27.96
C ARG A 355 2.51 18.41 28.24
N MET A 356 3.12 19.04 27.23
CA MET A 356 4.40 19.73 27.36
C MET A 356 4.30 21.13 26.80
N SER A 357 4.72 22.13 27.60
CA SER A 357 4.90 23.49 27.14
C SER A 357 6.25 23.66 26.41
N PRO A 358 6.28 24.06 25.14
CA PRO A 358 7.55 24.30 24.44
C PRO A 358 8.30 25.55 24.93
N PHE A 359 7.62 26.42 25.67
CA PHE A 359 8.23 27.64 26.23
C PHE A 359 9.06 27.36 27.47
N THR A 360 8.50 26.61 28.41
CA THR A 360 9.13 26.31 29.70
C THR A 360 9.78 24.94 29.77
N GLY A 361 9.39 24.01 28.92
CA GLY A 361 9.77 22.61 29.01
C GLY A 361 9.04 21.84 30.12
N GLU A 362 8.06 22.47 30.79
CA GLU A 362 7.23 21.78 31.79
C GLU A 362 6.41 20.68 31.15
N MET A 363 6.45 19.51 31.76
CA MET A 363 5.73 18.32 31.34
C MET A 363 4.84 17.82 32.44
N GLU A 364 3.53 17.79 32.19
CA GLU A 364 2.51 17.34 33.13
C GLU A 364 1.77 16.11 32.59
N MET A 365 1.38 15.20 33.48
CA MET A 365 0.47 14.10 33.14
C MET A 365 -0.96 14.57 33.39
N ILE A 366 -1.82 14.43 32.37
CA ILE A 366 -3.22 14.83 32.43
C ILE A 366 -4.08 13.63 32.79
N ASN A 367 -4.84 13.76 33.87
CA ASN A 367 -5.86 12.78 34.25
C ASN A 367 -7.15 13.06 33.46
N TYR A 368 -7.74 12.01 32.88
CA TYR A 368 -8.99 12.06 32.11
C TYR A 368 -9.86 10.83 32.41
N GLU A 369 -11.17 10.95 32.22
CA GLU A 369 -12.12 9.86 32.52
C GLU A 369 -13.25 9.79 31.44
N PRO A 370 -13.75 8.56 31.12
CA PRO A 370 -13.18 7.24 31.51
C PRO A 370 -11.83 6.99 30.85
N LEU A 371 -10.97 6.18 31.47
CA LEU A 371 -9.67 5.84 30.87
C LEU A 371 -9.87 5.03 29.59
N LEU A 372 -9.19 5.43 28.51
CA LEU A 372 -9.11 4.66 27.28
C LEU A 372 -8.21 3.44 27.47
N ASN A 373 -8.46 2.39 26.69
CA ASN A 373 -7.65 1.19 26.78
C ASN A 373 -6.19 1.47 26.43
N PRO A 374 -5.22 0.94 27.20
CA PRO A 374 -3.80 1.08 26.96
C PRO A 374 -3.38 0.60 25.56
N ARG A 375 -2.55 1.40 24.86
CA ARG A 375 -2.14 1.13 23.49
C ARG A 375 -0.87 1.84 23.05
N TYR A 376 -0.21 1.32 22.03
CA TYR A 376 0.93 1.93 21.35
C TYR A 376 0.69 1.97 19.83
N SER A 377 1.50 2.69 19.08
CA SER A 377 1.35 2.90 17.64
C SER A 377 -0.07 3.31 17.24
N SER A 378 -0.68 4.24 17.97
CA SER A 378 -1.90 4.95 17.60
C SER A 378 -1.56 6.28 16.95
N ALA A 379 -2.44 6.80 16.09
CA ALA A 379 -2.33 8.13 15.54
C ALA A 379 -3.15 9.14 16.36
N VAL A 380 -2.62 10.36 16.54
CA VAL A 380 -3.33 11.43 17.23
C VAL A 380 -3.37 12.72 16.43
N ALA A 381 -4.44 13.50 16.61
CA ALA A 381 -4.56 14.87 16.15
C ALA A 381 -5.42 15.69 17.11
N VAL A 382 -5.18 17.00 17.18
CA VAL A 382 -6.05 17.94 17.90
C VAL A 382 -6.95 18.66 16.90
N VAL A 383 -8.25 18.69 17.17
CA VAL A 383 -9.23 19.45 16.40
C VAL A 383 -10.07 20.28 17.39
N GLY A 384 -9.91 21.59 17.36
CA GLY A 384 -10.51 22.46 18.38
C GLY A 384 -9.95 22.15 19.77
N ASP A 385 -10.82 21.83 20.71
CA ASP A 385 -10.45 21.46 22.08
C ASP A 385 -10.39 19.95 22.34
N GLU A 386 -10.45 19.12 21.28
CA GLU A 386 -10.48 17.66 21.40
C GLU A 386 -9.21 17.02 20.82
N LEU A 387 -8.63 16.09 21.58
CA LEU A 387 -7.58 15.18 21.13
C LEU A 387 -8.23 13.91 20.60
N TYR A 388 -8.10 13.65 19.30
CA TYR A 388 -8.58 12.43 18.65
C TYR A 388 -7.47 11.38 18.62
N ILE A 389 -7.85 10.11 18.89
CA ILE A 389 -6.94 8.95 18.95
C ILE A 389 -7.50 7.86 18.06
N LEU A 390 -6.73 7.41 17.07
CA LEU A 390 -7.11 6.40 16.10
C LEU A 390 -6.23 5.16 16.24
N GLY A 391 -6.85 3.99 16.35
CA GLY A 391 -6.15 2.72 16.26
C GLY A 391 -5.20 2.41 17.40
N GLY A 392 -4.11 1.74 17.05
CA GLY A 392 -3.10 1.26 17.99
C GLY A 392 -3.30 -0.21 18.37
N ARG A 393 -2.32 -0.78 19.07
CA ARG A 393 -2.32 -2.16 19.58
C ARG A 393 -2.12 -2.18 21.09
N GLY A 394 -2.82 -3.04 21.78
CA GLY A 394 -2.70 -3.23 23.22
C GLY A 394 -3.80 -4.11 23.77
N ASN A 395 -4.03 -4.04 25.08
CA ASN A 395 -5.16 -4.70 25.72
C ASN A 395 -5.71 -3.88 26.90
N LYS A 396 -6.91 -4.20 27.35
CA LYS A 396 -7.59 -3.45 28.41
C LYS A 396 -6.86 -3.43 29.77
N TYR A 397 -5.95 -4.37 30.00
CA TYR A 397 -5.21 -4.50 31.25
C TYR A 397 -3.84 -3.81 31.22
N GLY A 398 -3.38 -3.39 30.05
CA GLY A 398 -2.05 -2.81 29.86
C GLY A 398 -0.90 -3.78 30.05
N LYS A 399 -1.12 -5.09 30.10
CA LYS A 399 -0.09 -6.10 30.36
C LYS A 399 0.32 -6.81 29.07
N GLN A 400 1.60 -6.90 28.79
CA GLN A 400 2.12 -7.60 27.59
C GLN A 400 1.89 -9.11 27.66
N GLU A 401 1.89 -9.68 28.86
CA GLU A 401 1.69 -11.12 29.08
C GLU A 401 0.32 -11.60 28.58
N LEU A 402 -0.62 -10.66 28.40
CA LEU A 402 -1.95 -10.92 27.91
C LEU A 402 -2.05 -10.57 26.43
N ASN A 403 -2.84 -11.36 25.70
CA ASN A 403 -3.04 -11.14 24.28
C ASN A 403 -3.42 -9.70 23.96
N SER A 404 -2.71 -9.12 23.00
CA SER A 404 -2.98 -7.79 22.50
C SER A 404 -3.77 -7.86 21.20
N TYR A 405 -4.63 -6.89 20.99
CA TYR A 405 -5.44 -6.76 19.78
C TYR A 405 -5.35 -5.35 19.21
N PHE A 406 -5.75 -5.21 17.96
CA PHE A 406 -5.83 -3.93 17.29
C PHE A 406 -7.12 -3.22 17.67
N TYR A 407 -7.01 -1.94 18.03
CA TYR A 407 -8.17 -1.10 18.28
C TYR A 407 -8.70 -0.53 16.98
N THR A 408 -9.95 -0.83 16.64
CA THR A 408 -10.61 -0.42 15.40
C THR A 408 -11.56 0.76 15.60
N GLU A 409 -11.15 1.70 16.45
CA GLU A 409 -11.99 2.79 16.95
C GLU A 409 -11.30 4.14 16.84
N LEU A 410 -12.10 5.18 16.66
CA LEU A 410 -11.73 6.56 16.87
C LEU A 410 -12.25 6.99 18.26
N CYS A 411 -11.35 7.44 19.12
CA CYS A 411 -11.67 8.00 20.41
C CYS A 411 -11.39 9.50 20.42
N ALA A 412 -12.01 10.22 21.35
CA ALA A 412 -11.74 11.62 21.59
C ALA A 412 -11.61 11.89 23.09
N ILE A 413 -10.70 12.79 23.46
CA ILE A 413 -10.54 13.34 24.81
C ILE A 413 -10.74 14.85 24.72
N ASP A 414 -11.75 15.38 25.37
CA ASP A 414 -11.95 16.81 25.55
C ASP A 414 -10.88 17.35 26.53
N LEU A 415 -9.99 18.20 26.04
CA LEU A 415 -8.83 18.71 26.78
C LEU A 415 -9.21 19.70 27.88
N LYS A 416 -10.41 20.33 27.82
CA LYS A 416 -10.93 21.25 28.80
C LYS A 416 -11.65 20.50 29.91
N THR A 417 -12.58 19.62 29.56
CA THR A 417 -13.40 18.89 30.53
C THR A 417 -12.75 17.62 31.04
N ARG A 418 -11.68 17.17 30.38
CA ARG A 418 -10.95 15.93 30.67
C ARG A 418 -11.82 14.68 30.56
N LYS A 419 -12.85 14.72 29.70
CA LYS A 419 -13.73 13.58 29.42
C LYS A 419 -13.36 12.90 28.13
N SER A 420 -13.30 11.58 28.17
CA SER A 420 -13.07 10.76 26.96
C SER A 420 -14.35 10.08 26.49
N ARG A 421 -14.40 9.78 25.20
CA ARG A 421 -15.47 9.00 24.57
C ARG A 421 -14.95 8.21 23.37
N VAL A 422 -15.65 7.15 23.01
CA VAL A 422 -15.51 6.51 21.72
C VAL A 422 -16.41 7.26 20.72
N VAL A 423 -15.83 7.82 19.68
CA VAL A 423 -16.57 8.52 18.62
C VAL A 423 -17.30 7.51 17.76
N TRP A 424 -16.58 6.51 17.27
CA TRP A 424 -17.11 5.34 16.59
C TRP A 424 -16.16 4.15 16.71
N LYS A 425 -16.71 2.95 16.50
CA LYS A 425 -15.97 1.70 16.44
C LYS A 425 -16.40 0.90 15.22
N LYS A 426 -15.45 0.42 14.43
CA LYS A 426 -15.71 -0.40 13.25
C LYS A 426 -15.50 -1.87 13.60
N LYS A 427 -16.42 -2.75 13.19
CA LYS A 427 -16.31 -4.20 13.47
C LYS A 427 -15.17 -4.83 12.68
N GLN A 428 -14.98 -4.42 11.45
CA GLN A 428 -13.91 -4.86 10.54
C GLN A 428 -13.21 -3.65 9.93
N VAL A 429 -11.90 -3.70 9.80
CA VAL A 429 -11.09 -2.67 9.15
C VAL A 429 -10.21 -3.35 8.11
N GLU A 430 -10.20 -2.82 6.90
CA GLU A 430 -9.35 -3.28 5.80
C GLU A 430 -7.87 -2.97 6.05
N ALA A 431 -7.60 -2.04 6.96
CA ALA A 431 -6.27 -1.57 7.32
C ALA A 431 -5.74 -2.20 8.61
N SER A 432 -4.44 -2.40 8.69
CA SER A 432 -3.79 -2.61 9.98
C SER A 432 -3.90 -1.37 10.85
N MET A 433 -4.28 -1.54 12.10
CA MET A 433 -4.46 -0.44 13.06
C MET A 433 -3.17 -0.01 13.78
N LEU A 434 -2.01 -0.46 13.33
CA LEU A 434 -0.72 0.14 13.70
C LEU A 434 -0.51 1.38 12.85
N MET A 435 -0.53 2.53 13.48
CA MET A 435 -0.49 3.83 12.83
C MET A 435 0.83 4.55 13.09
N ALA A 436 1.19 5.47 12.20
CA ALA A 436 2.19 6.49 12.48
C ALA A 436 1.75 7.35 13.68
N SER A 437 2.71 8.00 14.36
CA SER A 437 2.48 8.66 15.64
C SER A 437 1.47 9.83 15.61
N SER A 438 1.18 10.37 14.44
CA SER A 438 0.21 11.47 14.25
C SER A 438 -0.66 11.24 13.02
N MET A 439 -1.77 11.99 12.93
CA MET A 439 -2.64 12.07 11.77
C MET A 439 -2.93 13.55 11.45
N TYR A 440 -3.21 13.83 10.19
CA TYR A 440 -3.57 15.16 9.70
C TYR A 440 -5.08 15.30 9.57
N PHE A 441 -5.65 16.39 10.08
CA PHE A 441 -7.07 16.71 9.92
C PHE A 441 -7.27 17.67 8.76
N GLU A 442 -8.13 17.31 7.82
CA GLU A 442 -8.53 18.17 6.70
C GLU A 442 -9.93 18.76 6.98
N PRO A 443 -10.02 20.08 7.27
CA PRO A 443 -11.29 20.71 7.63
C PRO A 443 -12.30 20.70 6.50
N SER A 444 -11.87 20.78 5.24
CA SER A 444 -12.75 20.92 4.07
C SER A 444 -13.71 19.74 3.90
N ASP A 445 -13.31 18.56 4.32
CA ASP A 445 -14.11 17.33 4.22
C ASP A 445 -14.35 16.61 5.55
N SER A 446 -13.90 17.20 6.67
CA SER A 446 -14.02 16.65 8.02
C SER A 446 -13.44 15.23 8.14
N SER A 447 -12.26 15.01 7.58
CA SER A 447 -11.59 13.71 7.57
C SER A 447 -10.20 13.78 8.17
N PHE A 448 -9.78 12.68 8.76
CA PHE A 448 -8.40 12.47 9.16
C PHE A 448 -7.64 11.72 8.06
N TYR A 449 -6.39 12.08 7.86
CA TYR A 449 -5.45 11.34 7.04
C TYR A 449 -4.42 10.68 7.96
N ALA A 450 -4.34 9.35 7.93
CA ALA A 450 -3.49 8.56 8.80
C ALA A 450 -2.75 7.47 8.01
N VAL A 451 -1.50 7.20 8.38
CA VAL A 451 -0.68 6.17 7.71
C VAL A 451 -0.71 4.89 8.50
N SER A 452 -1.11 3.81 7.85
CA SER A 452 -1.08 2.45 8.40
C SER A 452 0.27 1.79 8.07
N LEU A 453 0.93 1.23 9.09
CA LEU A 453 2.33 0.80 8.99
C LEU A 453 2.47 -0.64 8.45
N LYS A 454 1.62 -1.56 8.91
CA LYS A 454 1.70 -2.98 8.55
C LYS A 454 1.31 -3.24 7.09
N ASP A 455 0.51 -2.36 6.50
CA ASP A 455 0.04 -2.44 5.12
C ASP A 455 1.01 -1.77 4.13
N GLY A 456 2.26 -1.60 4.52
CA GLY A 456 3.30 -1.03 3.66
C GLY A 456 3.31 0.49 3.58
N GLY A 457 2.73 1.20 4.54
CA GLY A 457 2.66 2.66 4.56
C GLY A 457 1.52 3.24 3.72
N ILE A 458 0.37 2.58 3.70
CA ILE A 458 -0.84 3.12 3.04
C ILE A 458 -1.34 4.33 3.81
N LEU A 459 -1.66 5.39 3.08
CA LEU A 459 -2.35 6.57 3.60
C LEU A 459 -3.86 6.38 3.46
N TRP A 460 -4.56 6.46 4.58
CA TRP A 460 -5.99 6.31 4.67
C TRP A 460 -6.66 7.66 4.95
N LYS A 461 -7.73 7.94 4.22
CA LYS A 461 -8.69 8.96 4.55
C LYS A 461 -9.77 8.34 5.43
N VAL A 462 -9.93 8.87 6.64
CA VAL A 462 -10.80 8.34 7.69
C VAL A 462 -11.81 9.41 8.07
N SER A 463 -13.10 9.12 7.93
CA SER A 463 -14.15 10.06 8.31
C SER A 463 -14.15 10.31 9.81
N MET A 464 -14.26 11.58 10.20
CA MET A 464 -14.46 11.97 11.60
C MET A 464 -15.85 11.60 12.12
N LYS A 465 -16.86 11.52 11.23
CA LYS A 465 -18.28 11.40 11.61
C LYS A 465 -18.79 9.97 11.62
N ASP A 466 -18.24 9.13 10.80
CA ASP A 466 -18.70 7.76 10.57
C ASP A 466 -17.53 6.79 10.35
N THR A 467 -17.83 5.52 10.09
CA THR A 467 -16.83 4.47 9.93
C THR A 467 -16.29 4.34 8.49
N THR A 468 -16.35 5.41 7.70
CA THR A 468 -15.87 5.38 6.30
C THR A 468 -14.36 5.53 6.23
N TRP A 469 -13.71 4.61 5.51
CA TRP A 469 -12.28 4.56 5.23
C TRP A 469 -12.04 4.42 3.75
N THR A 470 -11.12 5.20 3.21
CA THR A 470 -10.73 5.14 1.79
C THR A 470 -9.21 5.18 1.69
N ALA A 471 -8.61 4.23 1.00
CA ALA A 471 -7.19 4.28 0.68
C ALA A 471 -6.94 5.39 -0.34
N VAL A 472 -6.05 6.32 0.00
CA VAL A 472 -5.68 7.46 -0.86
C VAL A 472 -4.20 7.46 -1.21
N SER A 473 -3.52 6.34 -1.02
CA SER A 473 -2.21 6.06 -1.57
C SER A 473 -2.05 4.57 -1.86
N ILE A 474 -1.06 4.25 -2.68
CA ILE A 474 -0.55 2.88 -2.79
C ILE A 474 0.53 2.64 -1.72
N PRO A 475 0.80 1.38 -1.35
CA PRO A 475 1.86 1.05 -0.38
C PRO A 475 3.24 1.49 -0.85
N ILE A 476 4.10 1.90 0.09
CA ILE A 476 5.53 2.18 -0.18
C ILE A 476 6.29 0.88 -0.43
N HIS A 477 6.02 -0.13 0.40
CA HIS A 477 6.63 -1.45 0.35
C HIS A 477 5.60 -2.54 0.53
N ASN A 478 5.86 -3.71 -0.04
CA ASN A 478 4.99 -4.87 0.14
C ASN A 478 4.98 -5.42 1.58
N ARG A 479 5.97 -5.07 2.40
CA ARG A 479 6.05 -5.44 3.83
C ARG A 479 6.72 -4.33 4.61
N VAL A 480 6.07 -3.84 5.65
CA VAL A 480 6.68 -2.98 6.67
C VAL A 480 6.86 -3.78 7.94
N ILE A 481 8.11 -3.92 8.38
CA ILE A 481 8.43 -4.56 9.66
C ILE A 481 8.51 -3.44 10.70
N HIS A 482 7.49 -3.33 11.53
CA HIS A 482 7.29 -2.19 12.44
C HIS A 482 8.05 -2.29 13.78
N GLN A 483 8.53 -3.48 14.16
CA GLN A 483 9.17 -3.69 15.48
C GLN A 483 10.47 -2.90 15.66
N ASP A 484 11.18 -2.64 14.54
CA ASP A 484 12.45 -1.93 14.54
C ASP A 484 12.36 -0.57 13.83
N CYS A 485 11.14 -0.05 13.60
CA CYS A 485 10.92 1.21 12.89
C CYS A 485 10.09 2.17 13.72
N ASP A 486 10.48 3.42 13.75
CA ASP A 486 9.63 4.54 14.12
C ASP A 486 9.11 5.28 12.90
N PHE A 487 7.91 5.83 13.01
CA PHE A 487 7.22 6.51 11.93
C PHE A 487 6.64 7.83 12.40
N SER A 488 7.05 8.89 11.73
CA SER A 488 6.53 10.23 11.96
C SER A 488 5.82 10.73 10.71
N PHE A 489 4.60 11.20 10.88
CA PHE A 489 3.79 11.72 9.79
C PHE A 489 3.57 13.21 9.95
N TYR A 490 3.82 13.97 8.89
CA TYR A 490 3.78 15.43 8.92
C TYR A 490 2.99 16.00 7.74
N SER A 491 2.38 17.17 7.95
CA SER A 491 1.76 17.97 6.90
C SER A 491 2.46 19.32 6.78
N SER A 492 2.64 19.82 5.56
CA SER A 492 3.12 21.16 5.32
C SER A 492 2.22 21.88 4.32
N PRO A 493 1.35 22.77 4.80
CA PRO A 493 0.51 23.59 3.93
C PRO A 493 1.30 24.50 2.99
N SER A 494 2.53 24.92 3.38
CA SER A 494 3.36 25.83 2.59
C SER A 494 3.81 25.24 1.25
N CYS A 495 3.94 23.90 1.14
CA CYS A 495 4.34 23.21 -0.09
C CYS A 495 3.28 22.23 -0.61
N ASN A 496 2.09 22.21 -0.01
CA ASN A 496 0.99 21.28 -0.38
C ASN A 496 1.43 19.81 -0.42
N LYS A 497 2.16 19.37 0.62
CA LYS A 497 2.65 17.98 0.73
C LYS A 497 2.39 17.40 2.11
N LEU A 498 2.24 16.08 2.13
CA LEU A 498 2.35 15.26 3.33
C LEU A 498 3.67 14.49 3.28
N PHE A 499 4.26 14.27 4.44
CA PHE A 499 5.55 13.59 4.56
C PHE A 499 5.47 12.45 5.56
N LEU A 500 6.15 11.35 5.22
CA LEU A 500 6.37 10.22 6.12
C LEU A 500 7.86 10.03 6.33
N VAL A 501 8.30 10.12 7.57
CA VAL A 501 9.67 9.79 7.99
C VAL A 501 9.64 8.39 8.55
N MET A 502 10.46 7.51 8.00
CA MET A 502 10.70 6.16 8.49
C MET A 502 12.12 6.10 9.05
N ASP A 503 12.25 5.80 10.31
CA ASP A 503 13.52 5.56 10.99
C ASP A 503 13.58 4.08 11.40
N LYS A 504 14.39 3.30 10.69
CA LYS A 504 14.62 1.90 11.00
C LYS A 504 15.91 1.75 11.80
N ILE A 505 15.80 1.28 13.03
CA ILE A 505 16.92 1.00 13.90
C ILE A 505 17.55 -0.34 13.50
N LEU A 506 18.81 -0.30 13.12
CA LEU A 506 19.59 -1.49 12.79
C LEU A 506 20.31 -2.05 14.03
N THR A 507 20.75 -3.30 13.96
CA THR A 507 21.30 -4.07 15.10
C THR A 507 22.59 -3.53 15.69
N ASP A 508 23.27 -2.66 14.98
CA ASP A 508 24.54 -2.01 15.39
C ASP A 508 24.33 -0.59 15.93
N ARG A 509 23.08 -0.19 16.24
CA ARG A 509 22.64 1.16 16.60
C ARG A 509 22.83 2.18 15.49
N THR A 510 22.92 1.75 14.24
CA THR A 510 22.76 2.62 13.09
C THR A 510 21.27 2.79 12.77
N HIS A 511 20.93 3.90 12.16
CA HIS A 511 19.59 4.22 11.72
C HIS A 511 19.55 4.28 10.19
N ASP A 512 18.59 3.59 9.58
CA ASP A 512 18.28 3.71 8.14
C ASP A 512 17.05 4.61 8.00
N VAL A 513 17.33 5.88 7.73
CA VAL A 513 16.29 6.91 7.63
C VAL A 513 15.86 7.09 6.19
N SER A 514 14.56 7.04 5.96
CA SER A 514 13.94 7.35 4.68
C SER A 514 12.84 8.39 4.87
N ILE A 515 12.81 9.41 4.01
CA ILE A 515 11.76 10.42 3.98
C ILE A 515 11.01 10.30 2.67
N TYR A 516 9.70 10.21 2.78
CA TYR A 516 8.78 10.13 1.65
C TYR A 516 7.85 11.34 1.63
N SER A 517 7.48 11.77 0.44
CA SER A 517 6.49 12.84 0.23
C SER A 517 5.36 12.38 -0.68
N ILE A 518 4.18 12.95 -0.50
CA ILE A 518 3.01 12.80 -1.37
C ILE A 518 2.33 14.16 -1.50
N ASN A 519 1.90 14.51 -2.72
CA ASN A 519 1.27 15.81 -2.96
C ASN A 519 -0.19 15.83 -2.50
N THR A 520 -0.65 16.99 -2.01
CA THR A 520 -2.05 17.28 -1.78
C THR A 520 -2.61 18.18 -2.88
N PRO A 521 -3.92 18.12 -3.17
CA PRO A 521 -4.91 17.20 -2.60
C PRO A 521 -4.66 15.75 -3.03
N LEU A 522 -5.08 14.80 -2.19
CA LEU A 522 -4.93 13.37 -2.42
C LEU A 522 -6.00 12.85 -3.38
N MET A 523 -5.69 11.77 -4.09
CA MET A 523 -6.61 11.05 -4.96
C MET A 523 -6.63 9.56 -4.61
N SER A 524 -7.71 8.87 -4.96
CA SER A 524 -7.71 7.41 -4.90
C SER A 524 -7.15 6.81 -6.20
N GLN A 525 -6.63 5.61 -6.13
CA GLN A 525 -6.15 4.90 -7.32
C GLN A 525 -7.25 4.72 -8.37
N THR A 526 -8.49 4.51 -7.94
CA THR A 526 -9.66 4.37 -8.82
C THR A 526 -9.98 5.63 -9.61
N ASP A 527 -9.65 6.82 -9.09
CA ASP A 527 -9.89 8.08 -9.78
C ASP A 527 -8.93 8.30 -10.95
N ILE A 528 -7.76 7.69 -10.91
CA ILE A 528 -6.70 7.80 -11.92
C ILE A 528 -6.80 6.71 -12.98
N MET A 529 -7.29 5.52 -12.62
CA MET A 529 -7.41 4.42 -13.58
C MET A 529 -8.45 4.74 -14.67
N GLN A 530 -8.09 4.44 -15.92
CA GLN A 530 -9.04 4.45 -17.03
C GLN A 530 -9.66 3.05 -17.14
N VAL A 531 -10.95 2.95 -16.84
CA VAL A 531 -11.71 1.75 -17.17
C VAL A 531 -12.02 1.82 -18.66
N ALA A 532 -11.55 0.87 -19.45
CA ALA A 532 -12.10 0.63 -20.78
C ALA A 532 -13.56 0.20 -20.55
N GLU A 533 -14.52 1.10 -20.81
CA GLU A 533 -15.92 0.72 -20.86
C GLU A 533 -16.04 -0.37 -21.94
N ASP A 534 -16.39 -1.56 -21.50
CA ASP A 534 -16.71 -2.67 -22.40
C ASP A 534 -18.08 -2.33 -23.04
N THR A 535 -18.02 -1.47 -24.06
CA THR A 535 -19.21 -1.01 -24.80
C THR A 535 -19.97 -2.17 -25.43
N SER A 536 -19.34 -3.35 -25.52
CA SER A 536 -19.98 -4.56 -26.03
C SER A 536 -21.07 -5.09 -25.09
N VAL A 537 -20.88 -5.05 -23.78
CA VAL A 537 -21.84 -5.60 -22.81
C VAL A 537 -23.01 -4.63 -22.59
N ALA A 538 -22.74 -3.33 -22.48
CA ALA A 538 -23.81 -2.33 -22.29
C ALA A 538 -24.69 -2.22 -23.53
N THR A 539 -24.10 -2.24 -24.75
CA THR A 539 -24.89 -2.23 -25.99
C THR A 539 -25.66 -3.54 -26.18
N GLN A 540 -25.08 -4.68 -25.81
CA GLN A 540 -25.75 -5.96 -25.91
C GLN A 540 -26.90 -6.09 -24.88
N MET A 541 -26.73 -5.58 -23.66
CA MET A 541 -27.81 -5.47 -22.68
C MET A 541 -28.94 -4.53 -23.15
N TRP A 542 -28.62 -3.41 -23.78
CA TRP A 542 -29.62 -2.50 -24.36
C TRP A 542 -30.44 -3.18 -25.46
N TYR A 543 -29.81 -3.96 -26.34
CA TYR A 543 -30.49 -4.75 -27.35
C TYR A 543 -31.45 -5.78 -26.75
N TRP A 544 -31.01 -6.47 -25.67
CA TRP A 544 -31.86 -7.43 -24.95
C TRP A 544 -33.01 -6.77 -24.18
N ILE A 545 -32.80 -5.58 -23.61
CA ILE A 545 -33.84 -4.79 -22.95
C ILE A 545 -34.87 -4.31 -23.98
N VAL A 546 -34.46 -3.79 -25.14
CA VAL A 546 -35.33 -3.35 -26.21
C VAL A 546 -36.08 -4.54 -26.83
N ALA A 547 -35.41 -5.67 -27.05
CA ALA A 547 -36.07 -6.89 -27.55
C ALA A 547 -37.10 -7.45 -26.55
N GLY A 548 -36.77 -7.39 -25.24
CA GLY A 548 -37.70 -7.74 -24.17
C GLY A 548 -38.91 -6.84 -24.10
N PHE A 549 -38.72 -5.54 -24.28
CA PHE A 549 -39.82 -4.57 -24.31
C PHE A 549 -40.70 -4.75 -25.54
N LEU A 550 -40.14 -4.99 -26.72
CA LEU A 550 -40.87 -5.30 -27.94
C LEU A 550 -41.65 -6.60 -27.86
N SER A 551 -41.05 -7.63 -27.20
CA SER A 551 -41.76 -8.92 -26.98
C SER A 551 -42.89 -8.78 -25.97
N LEU A 552 -42.80 -7.97 -24.94
CA LEU A 552 -43.86 -7.64 -24.00
C LEU A 552 -44.98 -6.84 -24.66
N LEU A 553 -44.68 -5.88 -25.55
CA LEU A 553 -45.67 -5.17 -26.34
C LEU A 553 -46.35 -6.08 -27.35
N GLY A 554 -45.64 -6.96 -28.03
CA GLY A 554 -46.17 -7.94 -28.95
C GLY A 554 -47.06 -8.99 -28.24
N GLY A 555 -46.57 -9.51 -27.09
CA GLY A 555 -47.34 -10.41 -26.25
C GLY A 555 -48.60 -9.80 -25.62
N GLY A 556 -48.48 -8.56 -25.17
CA GLY A 556 -49.63 -7.76 -24.67
C GLY A 556 -50.69 -7.54 -25.73
N SER A 557 -50.28 -7.19 -26.97
CA SER A 557 -51.19 -7.01 -28.11
C SER A 557 -51.86 -8.33 -28.51
N PHE A 558 -51.11 -9.43 -28.50
CA PHE A 558 -51.65 -10.78 -28.79
C PHE A 558 -52.65 -11.25 -27.71
N LEU A 559 -52.31 -11.03 -26.43
CA LEU A 559 -53.23 -11.33 -25.31
C LEU A 559 -54.50 -10.43 -25.36
N TYR A 560 -54.34 -9.15 -25.66
CA TYR A 560 -55.44 -8.23 -25.85
C TYR A 560 -56.32 -8.68 -27.00
N TYR A 561 -55.75 -9.08 -28.13
CA TYR A 561 -56.50 -9.64 -29.29
C TYR A 561 -57.25 -10.92 -28.92
N ARG A 562 -56.63 -11.85 -28.19
CA ARG A 562 -57.30 -13.07 -27.71
C ARG A 562 -58.40 -12.80 -26.69
N ILE A 563 -58.24 -11.84 -25.79
CA ILE A 563 -59.26 -11.47 -24.78
C ILE A 563 -60.47 -10.80 -25.48
N VAL A 564 -60.24 -10.06 -26.56
CA VAL A 564 -61.32 -9.45 -27.35
C VAL A 564 -62.07 -10.49 -28.19
N GLU A 565 -61.40 -11.54 -28.69
CA GLU A 565 -62.00 -12.62 -29.46
C GLU A 565 -62.80 -13.63 -28.57
N HIS A 566 -62.39 -13.84 -27.29
CA HIS A 566 -63.08 -14.72 -26.33
C HIS A 566 -64.28 -14.08 -25.62
N LYS A 567 -64.70 -12.89 -25.94
CA LYS A 567 -65.93 -12.31 -25.41
C LYS A 567 -67.19 -12.60 -26.25
N LYS A 568 -67.07 -13.57 -27.17
CA LYS A 568 -68.25 -14.10 -27.87
C LYS A 568 -68.27 -15.61 -27.64
N GLU A 569 -69.22 -16.04 -26.80
CA GLU A 569 -69.66 -17.42 -26.54
C GLU A 569 -69.27 -17.99 -25.16
N GLU A 570 -70.24 -17.86 -24.25
CA GLU A 570 -70.55 -18.82 -23.22
C GLU A 570 -71.67 -19.73 -23.78
N PRO A 571 -72.00 -20.95 -23.28
CA PRO A 571 -71.91 -21.34 -21.89
C PRO A 571 -71.65 -22.86 -21.60
N LEU A 572 -71.49 -23.15 -20.27
CA LEU A 572 -71.85 -24.31 -19.47
C LEU A 572 -71.16 -25.70 -19.71
N SER A 573 -70.44 -26.13 -18.74
CA SER A 573 -70.80 -26.97 -17.60
C SER A 573 -69.83 -28.17 -17.39
N VAL A 574 -69.47 -28.30 -16.15
CA VAL A 574 -69.49 -29.50 -15.24
C VAL A 574 -68.33 -30.47 -15.25
N VAL A 575 -67.60 -30.42 -14.09
CA VAL A 575 -67.33 -31.54 -13.17
C VAL A 575 -66.20 -32.56 -13.48
N ALA A 576 -65.29 -32.50 -12.53
CA ALA A 576 -64.74 -33.60 -11.72
C ALA A 576 -63.50 -34.39 -12.18
N THR A 577 -62.65 -34.37 -11.23
CA THR A 577 -61.87 -35.42 -10.53
C THR A 577 -60.73 -36.12 -11.17
N ASP A 578 -59.73 -36.06 -10.28
CA ASP A 578 -58.78 -37.08 -9.85
C ASP A 578 -57.71 -37.65 -10.80
N GLY A 579 -56.53 -37.58 -10.22
CA GLY A 579 -55.73 -38.81 -10.02
C GLY A 579 -54.35 -38.82 -10.60
N VAL A 580 -53.38 -38.49 -9.74
CA VAL A 580 -52.38 -39.40 -9.20
C VAL A 580 -51.33 -40.02 -10.16
N LYS A 581 -50.12 -39.80 -9.79
CA LYS A 581 -48.92 -40.72 -9.79
C LYS A 581 -48.03 -40.82 -11.01
N GLU A 582 -46.74 -40.55 -10.70
CA GLU A 582 -45.60 -41.49 -10.70
C GLU A 582 -45.19 -42.01 -12.08
N GLU A 583 -43.96 -42.18 -12.41
CA GLU A 583 -42.67 -42.59 -11.82
C GLU A 583 -41.55 -42.48 -12.84
N LEU A 584 -40.35 -42.13 -12.36
CA LEU A 584 -39.04 -42.77 -12.49
C LEU A 584 -38.58 -43.36 -13.85
N VAL A 585 -37.31 -43.16 -14.05
CA VAL A 585 -36.17 -44.07 -14.38
C VAL A 585 -35.21 -43.49 -15.40
N ALA A 586 -34.06 -43.06 -14.97
CA ALA A 586 -32.67 -43.56 -15.01
C ALA A 586 -32.19 -44.21 -16.33
N ASN A 587 -31.07 -43.84 -16.70
CA ASN A 587 -29.84 -44.54 -17.07
C ASN A 587 -29.07 -43.81 -18.15
N ASP A 588 -27.90 -43.48 -17.90
CA ASP A 588 -26.59 -44.20 -17.88
C ASP A 588 -25.88 -44.23 -19.23
N ASN A 589 -24.58 -43.96 -19.11
CA ASN A 589 -23.44 -44.46 -19.82
C ASN A 589 -22.69 -43.63 -20.86
N ASN A 590 -21.54 -43.21 -20.39
CA ASN A 590 -20.16 -43.63 -20.83
C ASN A 590 -19.54 -43.08 -22.11
N VAL A 591 -18.35 -42.48 -21.82
CA VAL A 591 -17.01 -42.79 -22.38
C VAL A 591 -16.74 -42.33 -23.80
N GLU A 592 -15.77 -41.51 -23.98
CA GLU A 592 -14.40 -41.83 -24.43
C GLU A 592 -13.46 -40.63 -24.54
N ASN A 593 -12.20 -40.90 -24.17
CA ASN A 593 -11.02 -40.10 -24.36
C ASN A 593 -10.65 -39.97 -25.84
N GLU A 594 -10.11 -38.87 -26.24
CA GLU A 594 -9.00 -38.85 -27.20
C GLU A 594 -8.04 -37.67 -26.96
N ASN A 595 -6.77 -38.07 -26.91
CA ASN A 595 -5.57 -37.20 -26.91
C ASN A 595 -5.40 -36.49 -28.24
N LEU A 596 -4.94 -35.26 -28.17
CA LEU A 596 -4.09 -34.71 -29.27
C LEU A 596 -3.10 -33.67 -28.68
N GLU A 597 -1.83 -34.08 -28.72
CA GLU A 597 -0.67 -33.20 -28.62
C GLU A 597 -0.58 -32.28 -29.82
N SER A 598 -0.30 -31.00 -29.61
CA SER A 598 0.45 -30.23 -30.62
C SER A 598 1.19 -29.05 -29.95
N LYS A 599 2.46 -29.02 -30.33
CA LYS A 599 3.50 -28.02 -30.05
C LYS A 599 3.03 -26.60 -30.17
N VAL A 600 3.49 -25.74 -29.26
CA VAL A 600 3.59 -24.30 -29.45
C VAL A 600 4.91 -23.77 -28.90
N GLU A 601 5.52 -22.98 -29.74
CA GLU A 601 6.77 -22.26 -29.51
C GLU A 601 6.64 -21.11 -28.53
N ALA A 602 7.79 -20.69 -28.04
CA ALA A 602 8.03 -19.72 -26.97
C ALA A 602 7.59 -18.27 -27.28
N GLY A 603 7.23 -17.57 -26.23
CA GLY A 603 7.38 -16.13 -26.09
C GLY A 603 6.14 -15.38 -25.63
N ASP A 604 5.91 -15.30 -24.32
CA ASP A 604 5.27 -14.13 -23.71
C ASP A 604 5.41 -14.20 -22.17
N GLU A 605 5.97 -13.15 -21.57
CA GLU A 605 6.04 -13.01 -20.12
C GLU A 605 4.64 -12.75 -19.57
N ARG A 606 3.97 -13.84 -19.20
CA ARG A 606 2.70 -13.77 -18.46
C ARG A 606 2.99 -13.83 -16.96
N ILE A 607 2.31 -12.94 -16.25
CA ILE A 607 2.06 -13.02 -14.80
C ILE A 607 1.85 -14.49 -14.43
N PRO A 608 2.56 -15.06 -13.44
CA PRO A 608 2.44 -16.45 -13.11
C PRO A 608 1.00 -16.76 -12.67
N ILE A 609 0.29 -17.49 -13.54
CA ILE A 609 -0.95 -18.15 -13.16
C ILE A 609 -0.57 -19.19 -12.11
N LEU A 610 -1.08 -19.01 -10.90
CA LEU A 610 -0.97 -19.97 -9.80
C LEU A 610 -1.32 -21.37 -10.30
N ARG A 611 -0.32 -22.24 -10.40
CA ARG A 611 -0.55 -23.67 -10.60
C ARG A 611 -1.24 -24.24 -9.36
N PRO A 612 -2.11 -25.23 -9.48
CA PRO A 612 -2.76 -25.87 -8.33
C PRO A 612 -1.71 -26.35 -7.33
N ILE A 613 -1.97 -26.09 -6.05
CA ILE A 613 -1.08 -26.30 -4.91
C ILE A 613 -0.97 -27.78 -4.51
N GLU A 614 -1.29 -28.73 -5.37
CA GLU A 614 -1.41 -30.16 -5.08
C GLU A 614 -0.16 -30.82 -4.47
N ASN A 615 1.02 -30.22 -4.53
CA ASN A 615 2.27 -30.76 -3.98
C ASN A 615 2.88 -29.99 -2.80
N TYR A 616 2.25 -28.93 -2.30
CA TYR A 616 2.81 -28.08 -1.25
C TYR A 616 2.62 -28.60 0.18
N PHE A 617 1.78 -29.63 0.38
CA PHE A 617 1.36 -30.12 1.70
C PHE A 617 1.86 -31.54 2.04
N ASP A 618 2.78 -32.10 1.24
CA ASP A 618 3.29 -33.46 1.50
C ASP A 618 4.34 -33.45 2.61
N ARG A 619 3.90 -33.92 3.80
CA ARG A 619 4.78 -34.14 4.95
C ARG A 619 5.43 -35.51 4.96
N SER A 620 5.16 -36.35 4.01
CA SER A 620 5.65 -37.73 4.01
C SER A 620 7.13 -37.83 3.66
N ARG A 621 7.66 -36.82 2.97
CA ARG A 621 9.05 -36.76 2.52
C ARG A 621 9.61 -35.35 2.68
N SER A 622 10.91 -35.24 2.92
CA SER A 622 11.64 -33.96 2.86
C SER A 622 10.93 -32.79 3.56
N ALA A 623 10.71 -32.91 4.86
CA ALA A 623 9.89 -31.95 5.59
C ALA A 623 10.62 -31.37 6.81
N ILE A 624 10.43 -30.06 7.06
CA ILE A 624 10.82 -29.36 8.28
C ILE A 624 9.56 -28.81 8.92
N SER A 625 9.19 -29.35 10.08
CA SER A 625 8.01 -28.92 10.83
C SER A 625 8.41 -28.06 12.02
N LEU A 626 7.79 -26.87 12.11
CA LEU A 626 7.94 -25.90 13.19
C LEU A 626 6.63 -25.61 13.91
N LEU A 627 5.47 -25.97 13.32
CA LEU A 627 4.16 -25.75 13.94
C LEU A 627 3.87 -26.86 14.95
N GLY A 628 3.54 -26.46 16.18
CA GLY A 628 3.43 -27.38 17.32
C GLY A 628 4.79 -27.85 17.80
N THR A 629 5.32 -28.91 17.24
CA THR A 629 6.61 -29.52 17.66
C THR A 629 7.62 -29.53 16.52
N PHE A 630 8.91 -29.40 16.90
CA PHE A 630 10.02 -29.51 15.95
C PHE A 630 10.16 -30.95 15.44
N ASN A 631 10.10 -31.13 14.12
CA ASN A 631 10.36 -32.40 13.47
C ASN A 631 11.04 -32.18 12.11
N VAL A 632 11.97 -33.04 11.75
CA VAL A 632 12.70 -33.01 10.46
C VAL A 632 12.70 -34.41 9.85
N ARG A 633 12.27 -34.50 8.58
CA ARG A 633 12.31 -35.71 7.78
C ARG A 633 13.24 -35.56 6.60
N ASP A 634 13.97 -36.65 6.33
CA ASP A 634 14.86 -36.73 5.18
C ASP A 634 14.07 -36.91 3.84
N LYS A 635 14.79 -36.94 2.73
CA LYS A 635 14.24 -37.15 1.37
C LYS A 635 13.53 -38.51 1.20
N ASP A 636 13.83 -39.50 2.06
CA ASP A 636 13.22 -40.82 2.05
C ASP A 636 12.04 -40.94 3.04
N GLY A 637 11.73 -39.86 3.80
CA GLY A 637 10.63 -39.77 4.74
C GLY A 637 11.00 -40.25 6.17
N ASN A 638 12.25 -40.60 6.44
CA ASN A 638 12.66 -41.01 7.78
C ASN A 638 12.76 -39.82 8.73
N ASP A 639 12.39 -40.00 9.97
CA ASP A 639 12.55 -38.99 11.02
C ASP A 639 14.01 -38.90 11.47
N ILE A 640 14.66 -37.79 11.12
CA ILE A 640 16.03 -37.47 11.49
C ILE A 640 16.12 -36.40 12.58
N THR A 641 15.03 -36.09 13.26
CA THR A 641 14.97 -35.07 14.33
C THR A 641 15.99 -35.25 15.42
N SER A 642 16.31 -36.50 15.78
CA SER A 642 17.29 -36.84 16.78
C SER A 642 18.73 -36.44 16.44
N ASN A 643 19.06 -36.23 15.14
CA ASN A 643 20.35 -35.77 14.67
C ASN A 643 20.60 -34.30 14.97
N PHE A 644 19.51 -33.54 15.27
CA PHE A 644 19.59 -32.13 15.59
C PHE A 644 19.81 -31.89 17.09
N THR A 645 21.06 -31.68 17.47
CA THR A 645 21.38 -31.22 18.84
C THR A 645 20.68 -29.90 19.15
N PRO A 646 20.49 -29.51 20.42
CA PRO A 646 19.80 -28.26 20.77
C PRO A 646 20.37 -27.02 20.06
N ARG A 647 21.71 -26.94 19.88
CA ARG A 647 22.33 -25.81 19.14
C ARG A 647 22.08 -25.87 17.63
N LEU A 648 22.08 -27.06 17.03
CA LEU A 648 21.71 -27.23 15.61
C LEU A 648 20.25 -26.91 15.36
N LYS A 649 19.35 -27.34 16.25
CA LYS A 649 17.95 -26.99 16.23
C LYS A 649 17.74 -25.47 16.30
N SER A 650 18.35 -24.81 17.30
CA SER A 650 18.26 -23.37 17.45
C SER A 650 18.80 -22.63 16.23
N LEU A 651 19.91 -23.07 15.64
CA LEU A 651 20.49 -22.47 14.45
C LEU A 651 19.56 -22.61 13.24
N LEU A 652 19.03 -23.82 12.99
CA LEU A 652 18.10 -24.07 11.88
C LEU A 652 16.84 -23.21 12.01
N VAL A 653 16.21 -23.24 13.18
CA VAL A 653 15.00 -22.45 13.47
C VAL A 653 15.27 -20.96 13.25
N LEU A 654 16.37 -20.44 13.79
CA LEU A 654 16.76 -19.03 13.65
C LEU A 654 16.92 -18.64 12.17
N LEU A 655 17.60 -19.47 11.38
CA LEU A 655 17.80 -19.23 9.96
C LEU A 655 16.49 -19.23 9.19
N ILE A 656 15.59 -20.17 9.45
CA ILE A 656 14.27 -20.22 8.81
C ILE A 656 13.46 -18.97 9.16
N LEU A 657 13.31 -18.66 10.44
CA LEU A 657 12.49 -17.54 10.90
C LEU A 657 12.98 -16.19 10.35
N TYR A 658 14.29 -15.97 10.32
CA TYR A 658 14.86 -14.74 9.79
C TYR A 658 14.84 -14.69 8.27
N THR A 659 14.94 -15.81 7.56
CA THR A 659 14.78 -15.85 6.10
C THR A 659 13.34 -15.51 5.68
N GLU A 660 12.34 -16.01 6.39
CA GLU A 660 10.94 -15.68 6.12
C GLU A 660 10.57 -14.25 6.59
N LYS A 661 11.34 -13.69 7.53
CA LYS A 661 11.18 -12.31 7.99
C LYS A 661 11.80 -11.30 7.02
N ASP A 662 12.97 -11.61 6.43
CA ASP A 662 13.73 -10.72 5.54
C ASP A 662 14.46 -11.57 4.50
N GLU A 663 14.31 -11.24 3.21
CA GLU A 663 14.94 -11.95 2.10
C GLU A 663 16.48 -12.00 2.19
N LYS A 664 17.09 -11.07 2.93
CA LYS A 664 18.54 -11.08 3.22
C LYS A 664 18.91 -12.10 4.29
N GLY A 665 17.96 -12.57 5.11
CA GLY A 665 18.17 -13.47 6.21
C GLY A 665 18.70 -12.77 7.47
N ILE A 666 19.65 -13.39 8.20
CA ILE A 666 20.18 -12.89 9.48
C ILE A 666 21.66 -12.55 9.39
N LEU A 667 22.09 -11.45 9.99
CA LEU A 667 23.48 -11.09 10.11
C LEU A 667 24.27 -12.19 10.85
N THR A 668 25.39 -12.60 10.28
CA THR A 668 26.25 -13.64 10.84
C THR A 668 26.71 -13.33 12.26
N ARG A 669 26.96 -12.04 12.57
CA ARG A 669 27.31 -11.60 13.92
C ARG A 669 26.12 -11.78 14.88
N LYS A 670 24.91 -11.42 14.47
CA LYS A 670 23.70 -11.60 15.29
C LYS A 670 23.45 -13.06 15.66
N VAL A 671 23.67 -14.01 14.73
CA VAL A 671 23.63 -15.44 15.01
C VAL A 671 24.64 -15.83 16.11
N THR A 672 25.83 -15.25 16.04
CA THR A 672 26.88 -15.52 17.03
C THR A 672 26.48 -15.01 18.41
N ASP A 673 26.00 -13.77 18.47
CA ASP A 673 25.61 -13.11 19.72
C ASP A 673 24.40 -13.81 20.38
N MET A 674 23.44 -14.30 19.60
CA MET A 674 22.25 -14.99 20.11
C MET A 674 22.53 -16.41 20.59
N LEU A 675 23.39 -17.16 19.90
CA LEU A 675 23.61 -18.59 20.20
C LEU A 675 24.87 -18.88 21.02
N TRP A 676 25.82 -17.95 21.10
CA TRP A 676 27.12 -18.13 21.82
C TRP A 676 27.49 -16.88 22.60
N SER A 677 26.53 -16.21 23.20
CA SER A 677 26.74 -15.01 24.05
C SER A 677 27.64 -15.30 25.27
N ASP A 678 27.76 -16.57 25.66
CA ASP A 678 28.58 -17.07 26.78
C ASP A 678 30.06 -17.29 26.40
N LYS A 679 30.46 -17.09 25.13
CA LYS A 679 31.83 -17.36 24.63
C LYS A 679 32.53 -16.06 24.22
N ASP A 680 33.87 -16.10 24.31
CA ASP A 680 34.70 -15.06 23.70
C ASP A 680 34.52 -15.05 22.15
N GLU A 681 34.84 -13.94 21.52
CA GLU A 681 34.60 -13.72 20.09
C GLU A 681 35.22 -14.77 19.16
N ILE A 682 36.45 -15.23 19.46
CA ILE A 682 37.16 -16.21 18.64
C ILE A 682 36.50 -17.59 18.81
N SER A 683 36.21 -18.01 20.04
CA SER A 683 35.56 -19.28 20.35
C SER A 683 34.12 -19.30 19.81
N ALA A 684 33.34 -18.20 19.93
CA ALA A 684 32.00 -18.06 19.39
C ALA A 684 31.99 -18.21 17.86
N ARG A 685 32.94 -17.56 17.18
CA ARG A 685 33.09 -17.63 15.71
C ARG A 685 33.44 -19.06 15.27
N ASN A 686 34.34 -19.73 15.96
CA ASN A 686 34.72 -21.13 15.65
C ASN A 686 33.53 -22.08 15.86
N ASN A 687 32.84 -21.98 16.99
CA ASN A 687 31.66 -22.80 17.30
C ASN A 687 30.56 -22.61 16.27
N ARG A 688 30.28 -21.35 15.87
CA ARG A 688 29.32 -21.02 14.80
C ARG A 688 29.72 -21.75 13.51
N ASN A 689 30.96 -21.61 13.06
CA ASN A 689 31.41 -22.21 11.80
C ASN A 689 31.31 -23.73 11.80
N VAL A 690 31.67 -24.38 12.90
CA VAL A 690 31.51 -25.83 13.07
C VAL A 690 30.04 -26.24 13.05
N THR A 691 29.18 -25.48 13.74
CA THR A 691 27.74 -25.78 13.79
C THR A 691 27.08 -25.56 12.42
N LEU A 692 27.45 -24.52 11.70
CA LEU A 692 27.00 -24.28 10.33
C LEU A 692 27.41 -25.40 9.37
N ARG A 693 28.66 -25.89 9.50
CA ARG A 693 29.10 -27.00 8.66
C ARG A 693 28.30 -28.29 8.96
N LYS A 694 28.05 -28.58 10.23
CA LYS A 694 27.21 -29.74 10.62
C LYS A 694 25.77 -29.58 10.12
N LEU A 695 25.22 -28.38 10.23
CA LEU A 695 23.87 -28.11 9.73
C LEU A 695 23.76 -28.32 8.21
N ARG A 696 24.75 -27.85 7.45
CA ARG A 696 24.74 -28.06 5.98
C ARG A 696 24.76 -29.56 5.62
N VAL A 697 25.56 -30.38 6.33
CA VAL A 697 25.57 -31.83 6.11
C VAL A 697 24.20 -32.46 6.39
N LEU A 698 23.54 -32.09 7.49
CA LEU A 698 22.19 -32.59 7.78
C LEU A 698 21.13 -32.11 6.76
N LEU A 699 21.26 -30.89 6.23
CA LEU A 699 20.36 -30.39 5.21
C LEU A 699 20.52 -31.09 3.85
N GLU A 700 21.71 -31.65 3.54
CA GLU A 700 21.92 -32.53 2.37
C GLU A 700 21.09 -33.83 2.48
N GLU A 701 20.86 -34.34 3.70
CA GLU A 701 19.98 -35.50 3.96
C GLU A 701 18.50 -35.11 3.76
N VAL A 702 18.11 -33.88 4.15
CA VAL A 702 16.74 -33.36 3.94
C VAL A 702 16.47 -33.13 2.46
N GLY A 703 17.46 -32.68 1.70
CA GLY A 703 17.33 -32.56 0.24
C GLY A 703 17.47 -31.12 -0.26
N ASP A 704 16.52 -30.63 -1.03
CA ASP A 704 16.60 -29.37 -1.79
C ASP A 704 16.52 -28.10 -0.92
N VAL A 705 17.33 -28.02 0.15
CA VAL A 705 17.45 -26.86 1.02
C VAL A 705 18.91 -26.65 1.46
N GLU A 706 19.39 -25.41 1.44
CA GLU A 706 20.76 -25.09 1.83
C GLU A 706 20.89 -23.77 2.59
N VAL A 707 21.97 -23.61 3.32
CA VAL A 707 22.34 -22.35 3.99
C VAL A 707 23.33 -21.59 3.12
N VAL A 708 22.91 -20.44 2.63
CA VAL A 708 23.74 -19.53 1.83
C VAL A 708 24.28 -18.40 2.69
N SER A 709 25.52 -18.01 2.42
CA SER A 709 26.16 -16.85 3.04
C SER A 709 26.41 -15.79 1.96
N ASP A 710 25.83 -14.63 2.13
CA ASP A 710 25.95 -13.51 1.19
C ASP A 710 26.07 -12.17 1.94
N GLY A 711 27.07 -11.36 1.61
CA GLY A 711 27.23 -10.00 2.17
C GLY A 711 27.30 -9.94 3.70
N GLY A 712 27.75 -11.01 4.38
CA GLY A 712 27.76 -11.09 5.85
C GLY A 712 26.45 -11.57 6.47
N PHE A 713 25.46 -11.91 5.67
CA PHE A 713 24.19 -12.50 6.08
C PHE A 713 24.18 -14.02 5.86
N LEU A 714 23.36 -14.72 6.63
CA LEU A 714 23.04 -16.14 6.48
C LEU A 714 21.55 -16.28 6.22
N LYS A 715 21.19 -17.04 5.19
CA LYS A 715 19.80 -17.32 4.86
C LYS A 715 19.58 -18.75 4.39
N MET A 716 18.36 -19.24 4.52
CA MET A 716 17.93 -20.50 3.92
C MET A 716 17.60 -20.26 2.45
N GLN A 717 18.09 -21.11 1.58
CA GLN A 717 17.68 -21.15 0.17
C GLN A 717 16.92 -22.44 -0.07
N TRP A 718 15.65 -22.28 -0.51
CA TRP A 718 14.76 -23.39 -0.77
C TRP A 718 14.76 -23.71 -2.26
N LYS A 719 14.93 -24.99 -2.60
CA LYS A 719 14.70 -25.57 -3.93
C LYS A 719 13.36 -26.33 -3.92
N GLU A 720 12.83 -26.71 -5.05
CA GLU A 720 11.39 -26.97 -5.30
C GLU A 720 10.70 -28.11 -4.48
N LYS A 721 11.32 -28.85 -3.56
CA LYS A 721 10.73 -30.09 -3.02
C LYS A 721 10.72 -30.26 -1.50
N VAL A 722 11.21 -29.31 -0.73
CA VAL A 722 11.20 -29.42 0.74
C VAL A 722 10.00 -28.68 1.31
N PHE A 723 9.16 -29.40 2.01
CA PHE A 723 8.02 -28.83 2.71
C PHE A 723 8.47 -28.19 4.04
N CYS A 724 8.03 -26.95 4.30
CA CYS A 724 8.16 -26.32 5.62
C CYS A 724 6.81 -25.72 6.02
N ASP A 725 6.20 -26.27 7.08
CA ASP A 725 4.84 -25.91 7.51
C ASP A 725 4.72 -24.43 7.90
N TYR A 726 5.68 -23.89 8.64
CA TYR A 726 5.72 -22.47 9.01
C TYR A 726 5.77 -21.55 7.78
N ARG A 727 6.67 -21.83 6.83
CA ARG A 727 6.82 -21.09 5.58
C ARG A 727 5.54 -21.18 4.74
N THR A 728 4.97 -22.38 4.63
CA THR A 728 3.73 -22.61 3.87
C THR A 728 2.57 -21.88 4.51
N ALA A 729 2.45 -21.91 5.85
CA ALA A 729 1.38 -21.19 6.57
C ALA A 729 1.49 -19.67 6.36
N LEU A 730 2.69 -19.08 6.47
CA LEU A 730 2.88 -17.66 6.21
C LEU A 730 2.50 -17.28 4.78
N HIS A 731 2.90 -18.08 3.79
CA HIS A 731 2.56 -17.84 2.39
C HIS A 731 1.04 -17.94 2.14
N CYS A 732 0.37 -18.92 2.72
CA CYS A 732 -1.08 -19.06 2.64
C CYS A 732 -1.81 -17.88 3.28
N ILE A 733 -1.37 -17.41 4.44
CA ILE A 733 -1.90 -16.23 5.12
C ILE A 733 -1.73 -14.99 4.23
N GLU A 734 -0.56 -14.81 3.63
CA GLU A 734 -0.27 -13.70 2.73
C GLU A 734 -1.15 -13.72 1.46
N LEU A 735 -1.33 -14.88 0.85
CA LEU A 735 -2.20 -15.04 -0.31
C LEU A 735 -3.65 -14.70 0.02
N PHE A 736 -4.14 -15.11 1.19
CA PHE A 736 -5.47 -14.74 1.64
C PHE A 736 -5.61 -13.23 1.84
N GLN A 737 -4.63 -12.60 2.47
CA GLN A 737 -4.63 -11.15 2.71
C GLN A 737 -4.63 -10.33 1.41
N ARG A 738 -3.96 -10.83 0.36
CA ARG A 738 -3.92 -10.15 -0.96
C ARG A 738 -5.21 -10.31 -1.76
N ASN A 739 -5.86 -11.47 -1.69
CA ASN A 739 -6.97 -11.82 -2.58
C ASN A 739 -8.36 -11.61 -1.94
N GLY A 740 -8.43 -11.38 -0.62
CA GLY A 740 -9.67 -11.06 0.12
C GLY A 740 -10.73 -12.14 0.15
N SER A 741 -10.61 -13.22 -0.61
CA SER A 741 -11.53 -14.37 -0.58
C SER A 741 -10.86 -15.62 -1.12
N LEU A 742 -11.08 -16.76 -0.44
CA LEU A 742 -10.76 -18.08 -0.95
C LEU A 742 -11.99 -18.58 -1.71
N LYS A 743 -11.86 -18.73 -3.03
CA LYS A 743 -12.94 -19.31 -3.87
C LYS A 743 -12.92 -20.84 -3.90
N ASP A 744 -11.88 -21.44 -3.28
CA ASP A 744 -11.64 -22.88 -3.31
C ASP A 744 -11.73 -23.48 -1.90
N ASP A 745 -12.75 -24.30 -1.64
CA ASP A 745 -12.95 -24.99 -0.37
C ASP A 745 -11.80 -25.98 -0.07
N VAL A 746 -11.13 -26.51 -1.08
CA VAL A 746 -9.97 -27.40 -0.90
C VAL A 746 -8.81 -26.63 -0.27
N PHE A 747 -8.52 -25.45 -0.80
CA PHE A 747 -7.45 -24.58 -0.26
C PHE A 747 -7.78 -24.11 1.16
N LEU A 748 -9.03 -23.77 1.45
CA LEU A 748 -9.49 -23.43 2.78
C LEU A 748 -9.22 -24.57 3.78
N ASN A 749 -9.61 -25.81 3.44
CA ASN A 749 -9.36 -26.96 4.29
C ASN A 749 -7.86 -27.19 4.53
N GLN A 750 -7.03 -27.04 3.51
CA GLN A 750 -5.57 -27.19 3.65
C GLN A 750 -4.96 -26.16 4.61
N ILE A 751 -5.37 -24.89 4.54
CA ILE A 751 -4.94 -23.86 5.49
C ILE A 751 -5.36 -24.22 6.91
N LEU A 752 -6.61 -24.60 7.12
CA LEU A 752 -7.10 -24.98 8.44
C LEU A 752 -6.36 -26.20 9.01
N GLU A 753 -6.01 -27.18 8.18
CA GLU A 753 -5.16 -28.30 8.59
C GLU A 753 -3.76 -27.89 9.02
N LEU A 754 -3.14 -26.91 8.34
CA LEU A 754 -1.85 -26.35 8.76
C LEU A 754 -1.97 -25.65 10.12
N LEU A 755 -2.97 -24.79 10.28
CA LEU A 755 -3.17 -24.04 11.52
C LEU A 755 -3.57 -24.94 12.71
N LEU A 756 -4.15 -26.11 12.44
CA LEU A 756 -4.50 -27.11 13.45
C LEU A 756 -3.26 -27.71 14.13
N TYR A 757 -2.06 -27.63 13.55
CA TYR A 757 -0.83 -28.04 14.25
C TYR A 757 -0.47 -27.11 15.41
N GLY A 758 -1.11 -25.95 15.52
CA GLY A 758 -1.01 -25.02 16.62
C GLY A 758 0.13 -23.99 16.51
N PRO A 759 0.47 -23.36 17.63
CA PRO A 759 1.47 -22.28 17.65
C PRO A 759 2.89 -22.74 17.26
N LEU A 760 3.70 -21.78 16.82
CA LEU A 760 5.10 -22.00 16.47
C LEU A 760 5.88 -22.55 17.66
N LEU A 761 6.44 -23.77 17.53
CA LEU A 761 7.32 -24.42 18.51
C LEU A 761 6.80 -24.27 19.97
N SER A 762 5.56 -24.67 20.21
CA SER A 762 4.85 -24.50 21.50
C SER A 762 5.64 -24.96 22.72
N ASN A 763 6.44 -26.02 22.58
CA ASN A 763 7.23 -26.64 23.66
C ASN A 763 8.67 -26.11 23.77
N THR A 764 9.05 -25.05 23.06
CA THR A 764 10.41 -24.50 23.08
C THR A 764 10.38 -23.13 23.77
N ILE A 765 11.08 -22.99 24.89
CA ILE A 765 11.16 -21.76 25.67
C ILE A 765 12.55 -21.15 25.46
N VAL A 766 12.61 -20.07 24.68
CA VAL A 766 13.83 -19.29 24.39
C VAL A 766 13.43 -17.85 24.08
N ASP A 767 13.98 -16.89 24.77
CA ASP A 767 13.57 -15.47 24.72
C ASP A 767 13.51 -14.89 23.30
N TRP A 768 14.47 -15.22 22.44
CA TRP A 768 14.51 -14.72 21.08
C TRP A 768 13.39 -15.26 20.16
N LEU A 769 12.74 -16.36 20.57
CA LEU A 769 11.66 -17.00 19.80
C LEU A 769 10.29 -16.40 20.08
N ASP A 770 10.08 -15.82 21.26
CA ASP A 770 8.75 -15.37 21.70
C ASP A 770 8.12 -14.33 20.76
N GLY A 771 8.89 -13.36 20.29
CA GLY A 771 8.39 -12.41 19.31
C GLY A 771 7.95 -13.04 17.97
N PHE A 772 8.53 -14.17 17.57
CA PHE A 772 8.09 -14.90 16.38
C PHE A 772 6.84 -15.73 16.64
N LYS A 773 6.71 -16.31 17.84
CA LYS A 773 5.50 -17.03 18.26
C LYS A 773 4.29 -16.11 18.30
N ASP A 774 4.45 -14.94 18.93
CA ASP A 774 3.39 -13.95 19.04
C ASP A 774 2.96 -13.43 17.65
N ALA A 775 3.94 -13.14 16.80
CA ALA A 775 3.65 -12.69 15.45
C ALA A 775 2.89 -13.75 14.63
N TYR A 776 3.31 -15.01 14.72
CA TYR A 776 2.63 -16.10 14.02
C TYR A 776 1.22 -16.35 14.55
N SER A 777 1.05 -16.41 15.89
CA SER A 777 -0.28 -16.57 16.49
C SER A 777 -1.23 -15.43 16.15
N SER A 778 -0.73 -14.17 16.16
CA SER A 778 -1.53 -13.01 15.76
C SER A 778 -1.98 -13.10 14.29
N LEU A 779 -1.07 -13.44 13.38
CA LEU A 779 -1.40 -13.61 11.95
C LEU A 779 -2.42 -14.73 11.74
N SER A 780 -2.28 -15.83 12.47
CA SER A 780 -3.21 -16.96 12.41
C SER A 780 -4.60 -16.58 12.91
N ILE A 781 -4.69 -15.87 14.04
CA ILE A 781 -5.97 -15.40 14.59
C ILE A 781 -6.63 -14.38 13.65
N ASP A 782 -5.88 -13.45 13.06
CA ASP A 782 -6.42 -12.47 12.12
C ASP A 782 -7.02 -13.16 10.87
N LEU A 783 -6.35 -14.18 10.34
CA LEU A 783 -6.89 -15.00 9.26
C LEU A 783 -8.15 -15.76 9.69
N LEU A 784 -8.08 -16.46 10.82
CA LEU A 784 -9.19 -17.28 11.33
C LEU A 784 -10.42 -16.44 11.64
N ARG A 785 -10.26 -15.21 12.14
CA ARG A 785 -11.37 -14.26 12.33
C ARG A 785 -12.07 -13.92 11.02
N ASN A 786 -11.31 -13.61 9.98
CA ASN A 786 -11.89 -13.33 8.66
C ASN A 786 -12.64 -14.53 8.08
N LEU A 787 -12.06 -15.73 8.23
CA LEU A 787 -12.70 -16.98 7.81
C LEU A 787 -13.95 -17.27 8.62
N LEU A 788 -13.92 -17.06 9.93
CA LEU A 788 -15.06 -17.21 10.84
C LEU A 788 -16.25 -16.36 10.37
N GLU A 789 -16.01 -15.11 10.03
CA GLU A 789 -17.07 -14.20 9.57
C GLU A 789 -17.66 -14.67 8.22
N ILE A 790 -16.80 -15.12 7.29
CA ILE A 790 -17.24 -15.62 5.98
C ILE A 790 -18.12 -16.88 6.14
N GLU A 791 -17.67 -17.86 6.91
CA GLU A 791 -18.37 -19.13 7.09
C GLU A 791 -19.63 -18.97 7.96
N TYR A 792 -19.61 -18.02 8.91
CA TYR A 792 -20.80 -17.66 9.67
C TYR A 792 -21.91 -17.07 8.78
N LYS A 793 -21.54 -16.17 7.85
CA LYS A 793 -22.49 -15.62 6.85
C LYS A 793 -23.06 -16.67 5.90
N LYS A 794 -22.30 -17.74 5.62
CA LYS A 794 -22.76 -18.89 4.83
C LYS A 794 -23.64 -19.87 5.62
N ASN A 795 -23.84 -19.66 6.93
CA ASN A 795 -24.45 -20.60 7.86
C ASN A 795 -23.76 -21.98 7.89
N ASN A 796 -22.45 -22.02 7.66
CA ASN A 796 -21.66 -23.25 7.68
C ASN A 796 -21.22 -23.57 9.12
N HIS A 797 -22.14 -24.11 9.91
CA HIS A 797 -21.94 -24.34 11.35
C HIS A 797 -20.76 -25.28 11.63
N GLU A 798 -20.56 -26.31 10.84
CA GLU A 798 -19.46 -27.26 11.00
C GLU A 798 -18.09 -26.53 10.88
N MET A 799 -17.96 -25.71 9.84
CA MET A 799 -16.73 -24.95 9.60
C MET A 799 -16.49 -23.88 10.68
N VAL A 800 -17.54 -23.20 11.14
CA VAL A 800 -17.48 -22.26 12.27
C VAL A 800 -16.95 -22.94 13.54
N LEU A 801 -17.45 -24.10 13.89
CA LEU A 801 -16.98 -24.88 15.04
C LEU A 801 -15.50 -25.26 14.89
N ARG A 802 -15.10 -25.71 13.70
CA ARG A 802 -13.69 -26.07 13.40
C ARG A 802 -12.75 -24.86 13.51
N ILE A 803 -13.14 -23.73 12.93
CA ILE A 803 -12.36 -22.47 13.01
C ILE A 803 -12.21 -22.02 14.46
N THR A 804 -13.27 -22.04 15.25
CA THR A 804 -13.23 -21.65 16.67
C THR A 804 -12.33 -22.56 17.50
N ASP A 805 -12.27 -23.86 17.21
CA ASP A 805 -11.36 -24.80 17.86
C ASP A 805 -9.90 -24.47 17.56
N ILE A 806 -9.59 -24.12 16.31
CA ILE A 806 -8.24 -23.71 15.91
C ILE A 806 -7.88 -22.35 16.54
N MET A 807 -8.84 -21.41 16.62
CA MET A 807 -8.62 -20.14 17.32
C MET A 807 -8.20 -20.35 18.77
N PHE A 808 -8.85 -21.28 19.49
CA PHE A 808 -8.49 -21.61 20.87
C PHE A 808 -7.11 -22.26 21.04
N LEU A 809 -6.57 -22.91 19.98
CA LEU A 809 -5.19 -23.41 20.00
C LEU A 809 -4.16 -22.26 19.99
N HIS A 810 -4.45 -21.19 19.27
CA HIS A 810 -3.58 -20.03 19.13
C HIS A 810 -3.82 -18.96 20.20
N ASP A 811 -5.04 -18.88 20.73
CA ASP A 811 -5.47 -17.96 21.78
C ASP A 811 -6.58 -18.60 22.64
N PRO A 812 -6.21 -19.27 23.75
CA PRO A 812 -7.18 -19.91 24.63
C PRO A 812 -8.24 -18.98 25.25
N LEU A 813 -7.95 -17.67 25.32
CA LEU A 813 -8.82 -16.66 25.88
C LEU A 813 -9.55 -15.82 24.82
N ASN A 814 -9.72 -16.35 23.62
CA ASN A 814 -10.38 -15.64 22.52
C ASN A 814 -11.89 -15.54 22.75
N GLU A 815 -12.36 -14.34 23.12
CA GLU A 815 -13.77 -14.08 23.42
C GLU A 815 -14.69 -14.20 22.18
N GLU A 816 -14.16 -13.91 20.99
CA GLU A 816 -14.89 -13.99 19.72
C GLU A 816 -15.16 -15.46 19.33
N ALA A 817 -14.13 -16.30 19.49
CA ALA A 817 -14.27 -17.75 19.31
C ALA A 817 -15.27 -18.36 20.28
N LEU A 818 -15.24 -17.91 21.56
CA LEU A 818 -16.21 -18.33 22.57
C LEU A 818 -17.65 -17.98 22.14
N SER A 819 -17.85 -16.71 21.75
CA SER A 819 -19.17 -16.20 21.36
C SER A 819 -19.72 -16.97 20.17
N ALA A 820 -18.94 -17.08 19.08
CA ALA A 820 -19.34 -17.78 17.87
C ALA A 820 -19.65 -19.27 18.13
N LYS A 821 -18.78 -19.93 18.92
CA LYS A 821 -18.95 -21.35 19.25
C LYS A 821 -20.19 -21.60 20.09
N CYS A 822 -20.42 -20.80 21.14
CA CYS A 822 -21.59 -20.91 21.99
C CYS A 822 -22.89 -20.67 21.20
N LEU A 823 -22.90 -19.65 20.34
CA LEU A 823 -24.06 -19.30 19.52
C LEU A 823 -24.46 -20.44 18.55
N VAL A 824 -23.48 -21.01 17.85
CA VAL A 824 -23.70 -22.13 16.93
C VAL A 824 -24.20 -23.38 17.68
N LEU A 825 -23.56 -23.75 18.79
CA LEU A 825 -23.98 -24.89 19.59
C LEU A 825 -25.38 -24.70 20.18
N PHE A 826 -25.74 -23.47 20.53
CA PHE A 826 -27.09 -23.16 21.02
C PHE A 826 -28.14 -23.27 19.92
N SER A 827 -27.84 -22.74 18.73
CA SER A 827 -28.73 -22.86 17.55
C SER A 827 -28.98 -24.32 17.13
N GLU A 828 -27.98 -25.19 17.29
CA GLU A 828 -28.07 -26.62 17.06
C GLU A 828 -28.74 -27.40 18.20
N GLY A 829 -29.19 -26.74 19.25
CA GLY A 829 -29.82 -27.39 20.41
C GLY A 829 -28.84 -28.07 21.36
N LYS A 830 -27.52 -27.96 21.13
CA LYS A 830 -26.44 -28.57 21.94
C LYS A 830 -26.09 -27.76 23.19
N LYS A 831 -27.11 -27.32 23.95
CA LYS A 831 -26.99 -26.39 25.07
C LYS A 831 -26.04 -26.86 26.17
N GLY A 832 -25.99 -28.15 26.44
CA GLY A 832 -25.07 -28.75 27.43
C GLY A 832 -23.61 -28.63 27.04
N ILE A 833 -23.28 -28.78 25.75
CA ILE A 833 -21.92 -28.61 25.21
C ILE A 833 -21.53 -27.15 25.25
N ALA A 834 -22.43 -26.24 24.86
CA ALA A 834 -22.17 -24.79 24.93
C ALA A 834 -21.82 -24.34 26.36
N LYS A 835 -22.61 -24.87 27.37
CA LYS A 835 -22.30 -24.59 28.77
C LYS A 835 -20.95 -25.14 29.21
N SER A 836 -20.58 -26.35 28.78
CA SER A 836 -19.27 -26.93 29.14
C SER A 836 -18.10 -26.13 28.53
N VAL A 837 -18.24 -25.65 27.29
CA VAL A 837 -17.24 -24.78 26.64
C VAL A 837 -17.10 -23.45 27.40
N TYR A 838 -18.21 -22.83 27.73
CA TYR A 838 -18.26 -21.59 28.51
C TYR A 838 -17.62 -21.75 29.91
N ASP A 839 -17.99 -22.78 30.64
CA ASP A 839 -17.48 -23.03 32.00
C ASP A 839 -15.95 -23.28 31.99
N ARG A 840 -15.45 -24.02 30.98
CA ARG A 840 -14.00 -24.22 30.78
C ARG A 840 -13.31 -22.92 30.49
N PHE A 841 -13.82 -22.10 29.57
CA PHE A 841 -13.28 -20.78 29.25
C PHE A 841 -13.24 -19.87 30.48
N CYS A 842 -14.33 -19.80 31.25
CA CYS A 842 -14.39 -19.00 32.49
C CYS A 842 -13.35 -19.43 33.53
N LYS A 843 -13.08 -20.74 33.62
CA LYS A 843 -12.04 -21.28 34.50
C LYS A 843 -10.66 -20.84 34.03
N GLU A 844 -10.35 -21.02 32.78
CA GLU A 844 -9.06 -20.66 32.15
C GLU A 844 -8.83 -19.15 32.19
N TYR A 845 -9.87 -18.37 31.94
CA TYR A 845 -9.89 -16.91 32.08
C TYR A 845 -9.53 -16.45 33.49
N ARG A 846 -10.11 -17.11 34.54
CA ARG A 846 -9.80 -16.81 35.94
C ARG A 846 -8.38 -17.20 36.29
N GLU A 847 -7.91 -18.38 35.87
CA GLU A 847 -6.57 -18.88 36.13
C GLU A 847 -5.48 -18.00 35.52
N SER A 848 -5.73 -17.49 34.28
CA SER A 848 -4.77 -16.68 33.55
C SER A 848 -4.80 -15.20 33.93
N LEU A 849 -6.00 -14.63 34.24
CA LEU A 849 -6.18 -13.20 34.44
C LEU A 849 -6.46 -12.81 35.89
N GLY A 850 -6.75 -13.79 36.75
CA GLY A 850 -7.12 -13.54 38.16
C GLY A 850 -8.51 -12.93 38.36
N GLU A 851 -9.31 -12.78 37.30
CA GLU A 851 -10.66 -12.19 37.33
C GLU A 851 -11.70 -13.13 36.73
N ASN A 852 -12.96 -13.00 37.20
CA ASN A 852 -14.04 -13.75 36.56
C ASN A 852 -14.47 -13.12 35.26
N TYR A 853 -14.76 -13.96 34.25
CA TYR A 853 -15.35 -13.52 32.99
C TYR A 853 -16.75 -12.91 33.25
N LYS A 854 -16.98 -11.70 32.69
CA LYS A 854 -18.15 -10.87 33.07
C LYS A 854 -19.38 -11.07 32.19
N VAL A 855 -19.21 -11.65 30.97
CA VAL A 855 -20.34 -11.83 30.03
C VAL A 855 -21.04 -13.16 30.34
N PRO A 856 -22.32 -13.16 30.73
CA PRO A 856 -23.04 -14.42 31.01
C PRO A 856 -23.33 -15.20 29.72
N LEU A 857 -23.42 -16.53 29.83
CA LEU A 857 -23.68 -17.42 28.68
C LEU A 857 -24.97 -17.03 27.92
N SER A 858 -26.02 -16.58 28.63
CA SER A 858 -27.28 -16.15 28.00
C SER A 858 -27.07 -15.02 27.00
N LYS A 859 -26.16 -14.09 27.29
CA LYS A 859 -25.84 -12.96 26.40
C LYS A 859 -24.96 -13.33 25.19
N LEU A 860 -24.21 -14.44 25.30
CA LEU A 860 -23.42 -14.97 24.18
C LEU A 860 -24.28 -15.77 23.22
N CYS A 861 -25.47 -16.16 23.62
CA CYS A 861 -26.37 -17.00 22.82
C CYS A 861 -27.60 -16.23 22.27
N GLU A 862 -27.67 -14.91 22.53
CA GLU A 862 -28.58 -13.95 21.88
C GLU A 862 -27.98 -13.40 20.58
#